data_5a7c5acc35a4f8bcab485dc8b37ee87f
#
_entry.id   5a7c5acc35a4f8bcab485dc8b37ee87f
#
_cell.length_a   1.000
_cell.length_b   1.000
_cell.length_c   1.000
_cell.angle_alpha   90.00
_cell.angle_beta   90.00
_cell.angle_gamma   90.00
#
_symmetry.space_group_name_H-M   'P 1'
#
loop_
_entity.id
_entity.type
_entity.pdbx_description
1 polymer ?
#
loop_
_entity_poly.entity_id
_entity_poly.type
_entity_poly.pdbx_seq_one_letter_code
_entity_poly.pdbx_strand_id
1 'polypeptide(L)'
;MTDSSASELVHPPKAASEVAYLKTHQEYQAMYDRSLADPDGFWAEIAEDFHWFKKWDQVRSFNYDRRNGPISVEWYSGAKTNACYNCVDRHLEQRPDKTAIIWEGNEPGEDSTITYRQLHEQVCKFANVLKSRGVKKGDRVSIYMPMVPEAAVAMLACARIGAVHSVVFGGFSAEALADRIVDSNCKTLITANGTFRGAKAIPMKPNADQAMKSAGDRMGEPVETCIVVRRVGDDSGIECTMEDGRDLWWDEAMNGASVDCPCEEMDAEDPLFILYTSGSTGQPKGVMHTTGGYMVYTATTHKYIFDYHEEDIYFCAADIGWITGHSYIVYGPLANGATTTMFESIPTYPNPDRYWQVIEKWKVNQFYTAPTAIRAIAAAGEEWPAKYDMPSLRILGSVGEPINPEAWRWYHRNAGKERCPIVDTWWQTETGGILITPLPGATPLKPGSATFPFFGVKPVLLDAQSGERIEGNGVSGVLAMEEPWPGQMRTVYGDHKRFEETYFDQYKGYYFTGDGCRRDEDGYYWITGRVDDVINVSGHRMGTAEVESALVAHSSVAEAAVVGFPHEVKGEGIYAYVTLNAGQEYTEELRGELKQQVRTVIGPIATPDVIHWAPALPKTRSGKIMRRILRKIATNETDQIGDTSTLADPSVVDNLISNR
;
A
#
# COMPACT_ATOMS: atom_id res chain seq x y z
N MET A 1 22.07 17.83 24.19
CA MET A 1 21.03 17.38 25.13
C MET A 1 20.23 16.35 24.38
N THR A 2 20.26 15.12 24.84
CA THR A 2 19.62 13.96 24.21
C THR A 2 18.12 14.18 24.15
N ASP A 3 17.58 13.97 22.97
CA ASP A 3 16.14 14.00 22.66
C ASP A 3 15.40 13.02 23.58
N SER A 4 14.78 13.52 24.65
CA SER A 4 14.07 12.70 25.62
C SER A 4 12.73 12.17 25.12
N SER A 5 12.29 12.57 23.92
CA SER A 5 11.01 12.15 23.33
C SER A 5 11.13 10.91 22.44
N ALA A 6 12.32 10.61 21.92
CA ALA A 6 12.59 9.44 21.08
C ALA A 6 12.94 8.17 21.86
N SER A 7 13.11 8.24 23.18
CA SER A 7 13.60 7.13 24.01
C SER A 7 12.51 6.37 24.78
N GLU A 8 11.23 6.73 24.61
CA GLU A 8 10.15 6.07 25.33
C GLU A 8 9.74 4.77 24.63
N LEU A 9 10.13 3.64 25.26
CA LEU A 9 9.67 2.32 24.83
C LEU A 9 8.24 2.08 25.30
N VAL A 10 7.35 1.81 24.35
CA VAL A 10 5.98 1.37 24.64
C VAL A 10 5.95 -0.16 24.55
N HIS A 11 5.85 -0.81 25.69
CA HIS A 11 5.80 -2.26 25.74
C HIS A 11 4.42 -2.78 25.33
N PRO A 12 4.35 -3.94 24.62
CA PRO A 12 3.08 -4.59 24.35
C PRO A 12 2.31 -4.84 25.65
N PRO A 13 1.01 -4.58 25.69
CA PRO A 13 0.19 -4.93 26.84
C PRO A 13 0.27 -6.44 27.13
N LYS A 14 0.33 -6.82 28.41
CA LYS A 14 0.44 -8.24 28.81
C LYS A 14 -0.64 -9.11 28.16
N ALA A 15 -1.88 -8.63 28.09
CA ALA A 15 -2.98 -9.33 27.46
C ALA A 15 -2.74 -9.60 25.96
N ALA A 16 -2.10 -8.67 25.25
CA ALA A 16 -1.74 -8.86 23.85
C ALA A 16 -0.65 -9.93 23.69
N SER A 17 0.40 -9.87 24.53
CA SER A 17 1.49 -10.85 24.50
C SER A 17 1.03 -12.28 24.88
N GLU A 18 0.07 -12.42 25.80
CA GLU A 18 -0.40 -13.76 26.25
C GLU A 18 -1.10 -14.55 25.13
N VAL A 19 -1.78 -13.88 24.21
CA VAL A 19 -2.51 -14.53 23.09
C VAL A 19 -1.72 -14.58 21.79
N ALA A 20 -0.67 -13.77 21.64
CA ALA A 20 0.09 -13.63 20.42
C ALA A 20 0.83 -14.92 20.01
N TYR A 21 1.02 -15.10 18.69
CA TYR A 21 1.86 -16.18 18.15
C TYR A 21 3.30 -16.11 18.67
N LEU A 22 3.83 -14.90 18.80
CA LEU A 22 5.13 -14.61 19.41
C LEU A 22 4.94 -13.65 20.58
N LYS A 23 5.34 -14.09 21.76
CA LYS A 23 5.03 -13.43 23.03
C LYS A 23 6.16 -12.54 23.54
N THR A 24 7.39 -12.82 23.09
CA THR A 24 8.60 -12.15 23.57
C THR A 24 9.52 -11.78 22.41
N HIS A 25 10.34 -10.75 22.63
CA HIS A 25 11.39 -10.39 21.68
C HIS A 25 12.40 -11.52 21.46
N GLN A 26 12.63 -12.35 22.46
CA GLN A 26 13.52 -13.50 22.34
C GLN A 26 12.95 -14.57 21.38
N GLU A 27 11.64 -14.82 21.42
CA GLU A 27 10.97 -15.72 20.45
C GLU A 27 11.05 -15.18 19.03
N TYR A 28 10.82 -13.87 18.85
CA TYR A 28 11.03 -13.21 17.56
C TYR A 28 12.47 -13.40 17.07
N GLN A 29 13.47 -13.09 17.92
CA GLN A 29 14.88 -13.18 17.54
C GLN A 29 15.27 -14.62 17.13
N ALA A 30 14.82 -15.61 17.90
CA ALA A 30 15.08 -17.02 17.58
C ALA A 30 14.50 -17.43 16.21
N MET A 31 13.28 -16.99 15.91
CA MET A 31 12.64 -17.29 14.62
C MET A 31 13.28 -16.50 13.46
N TYR A 32 13.66 -15.26 13.69
CA TYR A 32 14.37 -14.44 12.73
C TYR A 32 15.76 -15.03 12.40
N ASP A 33 16.56 -15.37 13.42
CA ASP A 33 17.87 -15.97 13.24
C ASP A 33 17.80 -17.30 12.47
N ARG A 34 16.80 -18.13 12.78
CA ARG A 34 16.53 -19.37 12.03
C ARG A 34 16.21 -19.07 10.57
N SER A 35 15.40 -18.07 10.29
CA SER A 35 15.01 -17.69 8.93
C SER A 35 16.18 -17.20 8.08
N LEU A 36 17.23 -16.67 8.71
CA LEU A 36 18.47 -16.26 8.03
C LEU A 36 19.51 -17.39 7.92
N ALA A 37 19.57 -18.28 8.91
CA ALA A 37 20.52 -19.39 8.93
C ALA A 37 20.16 -20.49 7.95
N ASP A 38 18.87 -20.78 7.79
CA ASP A 38 18.34 -21.78 6.86
C ASP A 38 17.06 -21.25 6.17
N PRO A 39 17.20 -20.27 5.26
CA PRO A 39 16.04 -19.69 4.61
C PRO A 39 15.26 -20.69 3.74
N ASP A 40 15.93 -21.66 3.11
CA ASP A 40 15.27 -22.66 2.29
C ASP A 40 14.41 -23.59 3.16
N GLY A 41 14.96 -24.12 4.25
CA GLY A 41 14.19 -24.96 5.19
C GLY A 41 13.09 -24.19 5.89
N PHE A 42 13.33 -22.93 6.26
CA PHE A 42 12.34 -22.07 6.91
C PHE A 42 11.12 -21.83 6.00
N TRP A 43 11.34 -21.39 4.77
CA TRP A 43 10.26 -21.11 3.83
C TRP A 43 9.61 -22.37 3.25
N ALA A 44 10.33 -23.48 3.17
CA ALA A 44 9.75 -24.78 2.84
C ALA A 44 8.72 -25.22 3.90
N GLU A 45 9.08 -25.12 5.18
CA GLU A 45 8.19 -25.46 6.29
C GLU A 45 6.91 -24.60 6.30
N ILE A 46 7.05 -23.28 6.12
CA ILE A 46 5.90 -22.38 6.03
C ILE A 46 5.01 -22.71 4.85
N ALA A 47 5.61 -23.04 3.70
CA ALA A 47 4.86 -23.36 2.48
C ALA A 47 4.04 -24.65 2.59
N GLU A 48 4.35 -25.56 3.53
CA GLU A 48 3.55 -26.76 3.80
C GLU A 48 2.13 -26.43 4.26
N ASP A 49 1.89 -25.27 4.84
CA ASP A 49 0.56 -24.82 5.26
C ASP A 49 -0.38 -24.48 4.08
N PHE A 50 0.12 -24.45 2.86
CA PHE A 50 -0.63 -24.08 1.65
C PHE A 50 -0.89 -25.28 0.76
N HIS A 51 -1.86 -25.11 -0.16
CA HIS A 51 -2.17 -26.16 -1.13
C HIS A 51 -1.27 -26.07 -2.36
N TRP A 52 -0.66 -27.20 -2.70
CA TRP A 52 0.16 -27.40 -3.91
C TRP A 52 -0.37 -28.63 -4.67
N PHE A 53 -0.72 -28.45 -5.94
CA PHE A 53 -1.03 -29.58 -6.82
C PHE A 53 0.22 -30.44 -7.08
N LYS A 54 1.39 -29.77 -7.15
CA LYS A 54 2.71 -30.36 -7.14
C LYS A 54 3.64 -29.52 -6.28
N LYS A 55 4.38 -30.13 -5.36
CA LYS A 55 5.42 -29.45 -4.58
C LYS A 55 6.61 -29.06 -5.43
N TRP A 56 7.42 -28.16 -4.92
CA TRP A 56 8.62 -27.61 -5.57
C TRP A 56 9.77 -28.61 -5.67
N ASP A 57 10.60 -28.41 -6.69
CA ASP A 57 11.87 -29.09 -6.85
C ASP A 57 12.99 -28.31 -6.15
N GLN A 58 12.88 -26.95 -6.09
CA GLN A 58 13.81 -26.04 -5.43
C GLN A 58 13.02 -24.91 -4.74
N VAL A 59 13.40 -24.56 -3.48
CA VAL A 59 12.71 -23.52 -2.71
C VAL A 59 13.00 -22.14 -3.27
N ARG A 60 14.28 -21.82 -3.45
CA ARG A 60 14.70 -20.52 -4.02
C ARG A 60 15.94 -20.62 -4.89
N SER A 61 16.02 -19.73 -5.87
CA SER A 61 17.25 -19.40 -6.58
C SER A 61 17.26 -17.91 -6.92
N PHE A 62 18.44 -17.28 -6.92
CA PHE A 62 18.54 -15.88 -7.27
C PHE A 62 19.93 -15.45 -7.73
N ASN A 63 19.95 -14.37 -8.48
CA ASN A 63 21.16 -13.62 -8.81
C ASN A 63 20.88 -12.12 -8.66
N TYR A 64 21.60 -11.46 -7.74
CA TYR A 64 21.52 -10.01 -7.51
C TYR A 64 22.68 -9.23 -8.13
N ASP A 65 23.60 -9.91 -8.82
CA ASP A 65 24.78 -9.29 -9.39
C ASP A 65 24.85 -9.48 -10.91
N ARG A 66 24.62 -8.41 -11.64
CA ARG A 66 24.66 -8.42 -13.12
C ARG A 66 26.01 -8.90 -13.71
N ARG A 67 27.09 -8.87 -12.93
CA ARG A 67 28.39 -9.44 -13.35
C ARG A 67 28.34 -10.95 -13.49
N ASN A 68 27.39 -11.61 -12.83
CA ASN A 68 27.19 -13.07 -12.88
C ASN A 68 26.08 -13.49 -13.87
N GLY A 69 25.46 -12.55 -14.58
CA GLY A 69 24.35 -12.77 -15.50
C GLY A 69 23.15 -11.86 -15.23
N PRO A 70 22.03 -12.07 -15.89
CA PRO A 70 20.79 -11.32 -15.62
C PRO A 70 20.36 -11.44 -14.17
N ILE A 71 19.78 -10.37 -13.63
CA ILE A 71 19.15 -10.42 -12.32
C ILE A 71 17.97 -11.39 -12.37
N SER A 72 17.88 -12.28 -11.40
CA SER A 72 16.81 -13.26 -11.31
C SER A 72 16.42 -13.55 -9.87
N VAL A 73 15.15 -13.83 -9.66
CA VAL A 73 14.58 -14.27 -8.37
C VAL A 73 13.51 -15.30 -8.68
N GLU A 74 13.64 -16.49 -8.12
CA GLU A 74 12.67 -17.57 -8.24
C GLU A 74 12.40 -18.20 -6.88
N TRP A 75 11.13 -18.53 -6.64
CA TRP A 75 10.69 -19.22 -5.42
C TRP A 75 9.76 -20.39 -5.78
N TYR A 76 10.00 -21.52 -5.12
CA TYR A 76 9.22 -22.76 -5.30
C TYR A 76 9.21 -23.25 -6.76
N SER A 77 10.38 -23.20 -7.41
CA SER A 77 10.52 -23.62 -8.80
C SER A 77 10.10 -25.07 -8.99
N GLY A 78 9.32 -25.33 -10.05
CA GLY A 78 8.75 -26.64 -10.36
C GLY A 78 7.45 -26.97 -9.63
N ALA A 79 7.00 -26.13 -8.69
CA ALA A 79 5.73 -26.31 -8.01
C ALA A 79 4.53 -25.89 -8.88
N LYS A 80 3.38 -26.50 -8.59
CA LYS A 80 2.07 -26.14 -9.16
C LYS A 80 1.10 -25.74 -8.04
N THR A 81 0.49 -24.59 -8.17
CA THR A 81 -0.51 -24.06 -7.23
C THR A 81 -1.48 -23.13 -7.92
N ASN A 82 -2.43 -22.59 -7.16
CA ASN A 82 -3.31 -21.50 -7.62
C ASN A 82 -3.63 -20.58 -6.44
N ALA A 83 -3.48 -19.28 -6.62
CA ALA A 83 -3.74 -18.30 -5.57
C ALA A 83 -5.24 -18.28 -5.17
N CYS A 84 -6.15 -18.38 -6.13
CA CYS A 84 -7.58 -18.45 -5.84
C CYS A 84 -7.94 -19.72 -5.06
N TYR A 85 -7.37 -20.88 -5.41
CA TYR A 85 -7.59 -22.11 -4.65
C TYR A 85 -7.20 -21.93 -3.18
N ASN A 86 -6.06 -21.33 -2.92
CA ASN A 86 -5.59 -21.08 -1.57
C ASN A 86 -6.40 -20.02 -0.81
N CYS A 87 -6.99 -19.07 -1.52
CA CYS A 87 -7.82 -18.03 -0.91
C CYS A 87 -9.28 -18.48 -0.69
N VAL A 88 -9.78 -19.44 -1.44
CA VAL A 88 -11.20 -19.77 -1.47
C VAL A 88 -11.46 -21.27 -1.29
N ASP A 89 -11.04 -22.10 -2.26
CA ASP A 89 -11.44 -23.50 -2.35
C ASP A 89 -11.02 -24.33 -1.14
N ARG A 90 -9.78 -24.17 -0.68
CA ARG A 90 -9.25 -24.95 0.46
C ARG A 90 -9.99 -24.69 1.78
N HIS A 91 -10.79 -23.62 1.84
CA HIS A 91 -11.55 -23.26 3.04
C HIS A 91 -12.96 -23.84 3.06
N LEU A 92 -13.45 -24.34 1.91
CA LEU A 92 -14.84 -24.78 1.77
C LEU A 92 -15.18 -26.02 2.60
N GLU A 93 -14.24 -26.89 2.88
CA GLU A 93 -14.49 -28.07 3.70
C GLU A 93 -14.69 -27.71 5.18
N GLN A 94 -13.90 -26.78 5.71
CA GLN A 94 -13.87 -26.47 7.13
C GLN A 94 -14.72 -25.26 7.51
N ARG A 95 -14.83 -24.27 6.62
CA ARG A 95 -15.48 -22.97 6.93
C ARG A 95 -16.33 -22.41 5.78
N PRO A 96 -17.18 -23.21 5.12
CA PRO A 96 -17.93 -22.74 3.95
C PRO A 96 -18.86 -21.57 4.26
N ASP A 97 -19.43 -21.53 5.45
CA ASP A 97 -20.42 -20.53 5.87
C ASP A 97 -19.82 -19.39 6.70
N LYS A 98 -18.48 -19.40 6.94
CA LYS A 98 -17.78 -18.28 7.53
C LYS A 98 -17.80 -17.10 6.57
N THR A 99 -18.01 -15.90 7.10
CA THR A 99 -17.89 -14.67 6.32
C THR A 99 -16.46 -14.50 5.81
N ALA A 100 -16.29 -14.42 4.50
CA ALA A 100 -15.02 -14.12 3.85
C ALA A 100 -14.84 -12.62 3.69
N ILE A 101 -15.86 -11.91 3.20
CA ILE A 101 -15.82 -10.47 2.95
C ILE A 101 -16.99 -9.80 3.65
N ILE A 102 -16.68 -8.76 4.41
CA ILE A 102 -17.62 -7.72 4.85
C ILE A 102 -17.42 -6.53 3.93
N TRP A 103 -18.48 -6.02 3.35
CA TRP A 103 -18.44 -4.76 2.60
C TRP A 103 -19.22 -3.69 3.35
N GLU A 104 -18.59 -2.54 3.53
CA GLU A 104 -19.20 -1.30 4.01
C GLU A 104 -19.19 -0.29 2.87
N GLY A 105 -20.39 0.09 2.43
CA GLY A 105 -20.61 1.04 1.36
C GLY A 105 -20.32 2.48 1.76
N ASN A 106 -20.59 3.38 0.83
CA ASN A 106 -20.36 4.81 1.04
C ASN A 106 -21.23 5.38 2.17
N GLU A 107 -22.52 5.02 2.17
CA GLU A 107 -23.45 5.48 3.20
C GLU A 107 -23.44 4.55 4.43
N PRO A 108 -23.55 5.10 5.65
CA PRO A 108 -23.78 4.29 6.84
C PRO A 108 -25.05 3.44 6.72
N GLY A 109 -24.92 2.13 6.96
CA GLY A 109 -26.02 1.17 6.81
C GLY A 109 -26.13 0.53 5.44
N GLU A 110 -25.32 0.97 4.48
CA GLU A 110 -25.13 0.28 3.21
C GLU A 110 -24.02 -0.75 3.38
N ASP A 111 -24.39 -2.03 3.57
CA ASP A 111 -23.42 -3.08 3.83
C ASP A 111 -23.89 -4.44 3.32
N SER A 112 -22.96 -5.35 3.16
CA SER A 112 -23.22 -6.75 2.84
C SER A 112 -22.13 -7.67 3.34
N THR A 113 -22.44 -8.96 3.43
CA THR A 113 -21.48 -10.01 3.76
C THR A 113 -21.51 -11.10 2.72
N ILE A 114 -20.35 -11.69 2.45
CA ILE A 114 -20.17 -12.80 1.51
C ILE A 114 -19.45 -13.93 2.26
N THR A 115 -20.05 -15.11 2.31
CA THR A 115 -19.41 -16.31 2.89
C THR A 115 -18.38 -16.90 1.92
N TYR A 116 -17.50 -17.78 2.41
CA TYR A 116 -16.53 -18.49 1.53
C TYR A 116 -17.25 -19.31 0.45
N ARG A 117 -18.38 -19.93 0.74
CA ARG A 117 -19.22 -20.63 -0.25
C ARG A 117 -19.75 -19.67 -1.32
N GLN A 118 -20.32 -18.55 -0.90
CA GLN A 118 -20.85 -17.55 -1.83
C GLN A 118 -19.73 -16.92 -2.65
N LEU A 119 -18.55 -16.66 -2.05
CA LEU A 119 -17.39 -16.16 -2.75
C LEU A 119 -16.92 -17.15 -3.83
N HIS A 120 -16.84 -18.43 -3.49
CA HIS A 120 -16.51 -19.50 -4.45
C HIS A 120 -17.48 -19.51 -5.63
N GLU A 121 -18.80 -19.49 -5.36
CA GLU A 121 -19.82 -19.48 -6.41
C GLU A 121 -19.70 -18.26 -7.33
N GLN A 122 -19.52 -17.06 -6.75
CA GLN A 122 -19.35 -15.83 -7.54
C GLN A 122 -18.07 -15.84 -8.36
N VAL A 123 -16.96 -16.28 -7.79
CA VAL A 123 -15.67 -16.38 -8.48
C VAL A 123 -15.74 -17.39 -9.62
N CYS A 124 -16.34 -18.57 -9.42
CA CYS A 124 -16.50 -19.57 -10.48
C CYS A 124 -17.37 -19.05 -11.63
N LYS A 125 -18.51 -18.42 -11.31
CA LYS A 125 -19.38 -17.80 -12.33
C LYS A 125 -18.63 -16.76 -13.13
N PHE A 126 -17.94 -15.82 -12.46
CA PHE A 126 -17.25 -14.76 -13.16
C PHE A 126 -16.04 -15.26 -13.95
N ALA A 127 -15.33 -16.28 -13.44
CA ALA A 127 -14.28 -16.96 -14.19
C ALA A 127 -14.82 -17.57 -15.50
N ASN A 128 -16.00 -18.19 -15.46
CA ASN A 128 -16.68 -18.71 -16.65
C ASN A 128 -17.15 -17.58 -17.61
N VAL A 129 -17.58 -16.43 -17.08
CA VAL A 129 -17.86 -15.25 -17.89
C VAL A 129 -16.61 -14.79 -18.65
N LEU A 130 -15.47 -14.66 -17.96
CA LEU A 130 -14.20 -14.31 -18.60
C LEU A 130 -13.81 -15.31 -19.69
N LYS A 131 -13.90 -16.62 -19.41
CA LYS A 131 -13.63 -17.68 -20.41
C LYS A 131 -14.56 -17.59 -21.61
N SER A 132 -15.86 -17.28 -21.42
CA SER A 132 -16.82 -17.12 -22.52
C SER A 132 -16.50 -15.93 -23.43
N ARG A 133 -15.76 -14.94 -22.90
CA ARG A 133 -15.24 -13.79 -23.64
C ARG A 133 -13.84 -14.03 -24.22
N GLY A 134 -13.34 -15.26 -24.19
CA GLY A 134 -12.08 -15.66 -24.79
C GLY A 134 -10.85 -15.47 -23.92
N VAL A 135 -10.99 -15.03 -22.66
CA VAL A 135 -9.87 -14.86 -21.74
C VAL A 135 -9.25 -16.24 -21.39
N LYS A 136 -7.95 -16.34 -21.51
CA LYS A 136 -7.16 -17.57 -21.29
C LYS A 136 -6.02 -17.30 -20.30
N LYS A 137 -5.38 -18.38 -19.85
CA LYS A 137 -4.14 -18.32 -19.07
C LYS A 137 -3.11 -17.41 -19.76
N GLY A 138 -2.54 -16.49 -18.99
CA GLY A 138 -1.55 -15.52 -19.45
C GLY A 138 -2.13 -14.25 -20.09
N ASP A 139 -3.43 -14.19 -20.40
CA ASP A 139 -4.06 -12.96 -20.86
C ASP A 139 -4.14 -11.94 -19.74
N ARG A 140 -4.06 -10.64 -20.08
CA ARG A 140 -4.18 -9.54 -19.13
C ARG A 140 -5.62 -9.03 -19.10
N VAL A 141 -6.10 -8.80 -17.88
CA VAL A 141 -7.43 -8.24 -17.62
C VAL A 141 -7.25 -6.98 -16.78
N SER A 142 -7.70 -5.85 -17.27
CA SER A 142 -7.67 -4.58 -16.53
C SER A 142 -8.92 -4.45 -15.66
N ILE A 143 -8.73 -4.03 -14.40
CA ILE A 143 -9.79 -3.85 -13.42
C ILE A 143 -9.76 -2.40 -12.94
N TYR A 144 -10.76 -1.63 -13.36
CA TYR A 144 -10.94 -0.21 -13.02
C TYR A 144 -12.25 -0.07 -12.25
N MET A 145 -12.21 -0.32 -10.95
CA MET A 145 -13.39 -0.56 -10.10
C MET A 145 -13.35 0.27 -8.82
N PRO A 146 -14.52 0.63 -8.25
CA PRO A 146 -14.60 1.10 -6.87
C PRO A 146 -14.35 -0.04 -5.88
N MET A 147 -14.32 0.28 -4.57
CA MET A 147 -14.15 -0.68 -3.49
C MET A 147 -15.46 -1.44 -3.22
N VAL A 148 -15.84 -2.28 -4.17
CA VAL A 148 -17.02 -3.17 -4.09
C VAL A 148 -16.59 -4.64 -4.16
N PRO A 149 -17.39 -5.57 -3.62
CA PRO A 149 -17.02 -7.00 -3.59
C PRO A 149 -16.70 -7.59 -4.96
N GLU A 150 -17.37 -7.13 -6.00
CA GLU A 150 -17.13 -7.56 -7.39
C GLU A 150 -15.69 -7.35 -7.83
N ALA A 151 -15.00 -6.36 -7.27
CA ALA A 151 -13.60 -6.12 -7.56
C ALA A 151 -12.70 -7.25 -7.02
N ALA A 152 -12.94 -7.73 -5.79
CA ALA A 152 -12.24 -8.89 -5.24
C ALA A 152 -12.59 -10.18 -6.00
N VAL A 153 -13.87 -10.36 -6.37
CA VAL A 153 -14.32 -11.48 -7.20
C VAL A 153 -13.59 -11.48 -8.55
N ALA A 154 -13.44 -10.31 -9.19
CA ALA A 154 -12.73 -10.18 -10.47
C ALA A 154 -11.25 -10.56 -10.35
N MET A 155 -10.55 -10.10 -9.31
CA MET A 155 -9.15 -10.46 -9.05
C MET A 155 -8.99 -11.97 -8.87
N LEU A 156 -9.82 -12.59 -8.03
CA LEU A 156 -9.79 -14.03 -7.75
C LEU A 156 -10.20 -14.87 -8.97
N ALA A 157 -11.14 -14.40 -9.78
CA ALA A 157 -11.54 -15.08 -11.01
C ALA A 157 -10.42 -15.09 -12.05
N CYS A 158 -9.68 -13.99 -12.19
CA CYS A 158 -8.49 -13.93 -13.02
C CYS A 158 -7.44 -14.95 -12.52
N ALA A 159 -7.13 -14.94 -11.23
CA ALA A 159 -6.20 -15.89 -10.62
C ALA A 159 -6.65 -17.34 -10.83
N ARG A 160 -7.97 -17.61 -10.75
CA ARG A 160 -8.54 -18.94 -10.93
C ARG A 160 -8.24 -19.56 -12.29
N ILE A 161 -8.36 -18.77 -13.36
CA ILE A 161 -8.15 -19.22 -14.73
C ILE A 161 -6.73 -18.95 -15.26
N GLY A 162 -5.84 -18.42 -14.41
CA GLY A 162 -4.47 -18.08 -14.78
C GLY A 162 -4.33 -16.82 -15.64
N ALA A 163 -5.34 -15.97 -15.69
CA ALA A 163 -5.24 -14.64 -16.28
C ALA A 163 -4.49 -13.69 -15.33
N VAL A 164 -3.75 -12.75 -15.91
CA VAL A 164 -2.96 -11.76 -15.17
C VAL A 164 -3.80 -10.50 -14.98
N HIS A 165 -4.21 -10.18 -13.75
CA HIS A 165 -4.97 -8.94 -13.56
C HIS A 165 -4.05 -7.72 -13.41
N SER A 166 -4.56 -6.58 -13.87
CA SER A 166 -3.97 -5.25 -13.70
C SER A 166 -5.03 -4.32 -13.12
N VAL A 167 -5.01 -4.17 -11.79
CA VAL A 167 -5.95 -3.27 -11.11
C VAL A 167 -5.47 -1.84 -11.25
N VAL A 168 -6.36 -0.98 -11.71
CA VAL A 168 -6.14 0.45 -11.87
C VAL A 168 -7.02 1.19 -10.86
N PHE A 169 -6.43 2.08 -10.08
CA PHE A 169 -7.17 2.85 -9.09
C PHE A 169 -8.36 3.58 -9.72
N GLY A 170 -9.56 3.36 -9.18
CA GLY A 170 -10.83 3.88 -9.72
C GLY A 170 -10.93 5.41 -9.80
N GLY A 171 -10.00 6.09 -9.19
CA GLY A 171 -9.87 7.53 -9.25
C GLY A 171 -8.94 8.06 -10.34
N PHE A 172 -8.26 7.23 -11.12
CA PHE A 172 -7.38 7.71 -12.20
C PHE A 172 -8.16 8.24 -13.40
N SER A 173 -7.52 9.12 -14.17
CA SER A 173 -8.07 9.66 -15.42
C SER A 173 -8.17 8.60 -16.51
N ALA A 174 -8.94 8.91 -17.55
CA ALA A 174 -9.05 8.07 -18.72
C ALA A 174 -7.69 7.81 -19.39
N GLU A 175 -6.82 8.81 -19.46
CA GLU A 175 -5.49 8.67 -20.07
C GLU A 175 -4.57 7.78 -19.21
N ALA A 176 -4.58 7.93 -17.88
CA ALA A 176 -3.84 7.07 -16.98
C ALA A 176 -4.29 5.59 -17.06
N LEU A 177 -5.58 5.35 -17.29
CA LEU A 177 -6.10 4.02 -17.54
C LEU A 177 -5.67 3.50 -18.93
N ALA A 178 -5.74 4.35 -19.96
CA ALA A 178 -5.33 4.00 -21.33
C ALA A 178 -3.84 3.59 -21.38
N ASP A 179 -2.96 4.32 -20.71
CA ASP A 179 -1.52 4.00 -20.63
C ASP A 179 -1.30 2.56 -20.12
N ARG A 180 -2.03 2.14 -19.11
CA ARG A 180 -1.92 0.81 -18.51
C ARG A 180 -2.51 -0.29 -19.39
N ILE A 181 -3.61 0.00 -20.07
CA ILE A 181 -4.20 -0.90 -21.07
C ILE A 181 -3.22 -1.13 -22.23
N VAL A 182 -2.60 -0.06 -22.74
CA VAL A 182 -1.60 -0.14 -23.82
C VAL A 182 -0.36 -0.93 -23.39
N ASP A 183 0.23 -0.57 -22.25
CA ASP A 183 1.45 -1.22 -21.76
C ASP A 183 1.25 -2.71 -21.49
N SER A 184 0.10 -3.11 -20.94
CA SER A 184 -0.22 -4.52 -20.69
C SER A 184 -0.80 -5.24 -21.91
N ASN A 185 -1.10 -4.53 -23.00
CA ASN A 185 -1.81 -5.04 -24.17
C ASN A 185 -3.11 -5.77 -23.77
N CYS A 186 -3.92 -5.08 -22.97
CA CYS A 186 -5.12 -5.66 -22.37
C CYS A 186 -6.31 -5.56 -23.33
N LYS A 187 -7.08 -6.64 -23.48
CA LYS A 187 -8.28 -6.72 -24.34
C LYS A 187 -9.58 -6.76 -23.57
N THR A 188 -9.53 -6.93 -22.24
CA THR A 188 -10.70 -7.04 -21.38
C THR A 188 -10.60 -6.05 -20.23
N LEU A 189 -11.61 -5.19 -20.09
CA LEU A 189 -11.74 -4.22 -19.00
C LEU A 189 -12.95 -4.56 -18.15
N ILE A 190 -12.78 -4.50 -16.83
CA ILE A 190 -13.85 -4.60 -15.85
C ILE A 190 -13.97 -3.25 -15.15
N THR A 191 -15.17 -2.67 -15.12
CA THR A 191 -15.42 -1.36 -14.54
C THR A 191 -16.80 -1.29 -13.89
N ALA A 192 -17.18 -0.12 -13.39
CA ALA A 192 -18.52 0.20 -12.90
C ALA A 192 -19.12 1.36 -13.68
N ASN A 193 -20.45 1.51 -13.62
CA ASN A 193 -21.10 2.68 -14.21
C ASN A 193 -20.68 3.98 -13.52
N GLY A 194 -20.47 3.95 -12.22
CA GLY A 194 -19.98 5.06 -11.41
C GLY A 194 -19.53 4.59 -10.03
N THR A 195 -19.11 5.52 -9.18
CA THR A 195 -18.73 5.30 -7.79
C THR A 195 -19.18 6.47 -6.93
N PHE A 196 -19.10 6.32 -5.61
CA PHE A 196 -19.32 7.41 -4.67
C PHE A 196 -18.01 7.88 -4.05
N ARG A 197 -17.90 9.19 -3.77
CA ARG A 197 -16.86 9.77 -2.95
C ARG A 197 -17.49 10.78 -2.01
N GLY A 198 -17.78 10.36 -0.80
CA GLY A 198 -18.63 11.13 0.09
C GLY A 198 -20.00 11.36 -0.54
N ALA A 199 -20.51 12.58 -0.53
CA ALA A 199 -21.82 12.91 -1.10
C ALA A 199 -21.87 12.95 -2.63
N LYS A 200 -20.75 12.74 -3.33
CA LYS A 200 -20.67 12.88 -4.79
C LYS A 200 -20.66 11.53 -5.50
N ALA A 201 -21.56 11.35 -6.46
CA ALA A 201 -21.44 10.30 -7.46
C ALA A 201 -20.43 10.74 -8.56
N ILE A 202 -19.54 9.83 -8.94
CA ILE A 202 -18.47 10.07 -9.91
C ILE A 202 -18.61 9.07 -11.05
N PRO A 203 -18.63 9.53 -12.31
CA PRO A 203 -18.73 8.64 -13.46
C PRO A 203 -17.46 7.81 -13.65
N MET A 204 -17.62 6.50 -13.89
CA MET A 204 -16.51 5.61 -14.22
C MET A 204 -16.59 5.10 -15.67
N LYS A 205 -17.76 4.67 -16.13
CA LYS A 205 -17.93 4.14 -17.49
C LYS A 205 -17.55 5.15 -18.59
N PRO A 206 -17.91 6.44 -18.52
CA PRO A 206 -17.45 7.43 -19.49
C PRO A 206 -15.92 7.55 -19.55
N ASN A 207 -15.23 7.51 -18.41
CA ASN A 207 -13.76 7.49 -18.36
C ASN A 207 -13.20 6.20 -18.97
N ALA A 208 -13.83 5.06 -18.69
CA ALA A 208 -13.45 3.77 -19.24
C ALA A 208 -13.62 3.75 -20.77
N ASP A 209 -14.70 4.31 -21.31
CA ASP A 209 -14.93 4.42 -22.76
C ASP A 209 -13.86 5.27 -23.45
N GLN A 210 -13.55 6.43 -22.89
CA GLN A 210 -12.49 7.28 -23.40
C GLN A 210 -11.12 6.57 -23.34
N ALA A 211 -10.84 5.86 -22.27
CA ALA A 211 -9.58 5.10 -22.11
C ALA A 211 -9.49 3.96 -23.12
N MET A 212 -10.55 3.17 -23.30
CA MET A 212 -10.59 2.08 -24.29
C MET A 212 -10.42 2.60 -25.71
N LYS A 213 -11.02 3.75 -26.06
CA LYS A 213 -10.85 4.39 -27.36
C LYS A 213 -9.40 4.84 -27.57
N SER A 214 -8.82 5.60 -26.61
CA SER A 214 -7.43 6.05 -26.68
C SER A 214 -6.46 4.88 -26.78
N ALA A 215 -6.68 3.84 -25.98
CA ALA A 215 -5.84 2.63 -26.00
C ALA A 215 -5.96 1.89 -27.34
N GLY A 216 -7.16 1.71 -27.87
CA GLY A 216 -7.40 1.07 -29.16
C GLY A 216 -6.73 1.79 -30.31
N ASP A 217 -6.84 3.12 -30.37
CA ASP A 217 -6.16 3.95 -31.38
C ASP A 217 -4.62 3.78 -31.31
N ARG A 218 -4.06 3.67 -30.11
CA ARG A 218 -2.61 3.52 -29.88
C ARG A 218 -2.09 2.09 -30.14
N MET A 219 -2.88 1.07 -29.81
CA MET A 219 -2.53 -0.34 -30.06
C MET A 219 -2.77 -0.78 -31.51
N GLY A 220 -3.61 -0.03 -32.26
CA GLY A 220 -4.08 -0.41 -33.61
C GLY A 220 -5.12 -1.53 -33.59
N GLU A 221 -5.67 -1.87 -32.44
CA GLU A 221 -6.72 -2.88 -32.24
C GLU A 221 -7.57 -2.52 -31.01
N PRO A 222 -8.88 -2.78 -31.04
CA PRO A 222 -9.79 -2.35 -29.97
C PRO A 222 -9.64 -3.20 -28.70
N VAL A 223 -10.08 -2.63 -27.56
CA VAL A 223 -10.46 -3.41 -26.39
C VAL A 223 -11.76 -4.14 -26.72
N GLU A 224 -11.77 -5.46 -26.57
CA GLU A 224 -12.82 -6.33 -27.14
C GLU A 224 -14.00 -6.54 -26.18
N THR A 225 -13.75 -6.44 -24.89
CA THR A 225 -14.76 -6.71 -23.84
C THR A 225 -14.68 -5.69 -22.73
N CYS A 226 -15.83 -5.14 -22.34
CA CYS A 226 -15.99 -4.32 -21.14
C CYS A 226 -17.14 -4.87 -20.29
N ILE A 227 -16.85 -5.24 -19.04
CA ILE A 227 -17.86 -5.74 -18.10
C ILE A 227 -18.12 -4.67 -17.06
N VAL A 228 -19.40 -4.29 -16.88
CA VAL A 228 -19.79 -3.10 -16.11
C VAL A 228 -20.66 -3.48 -14.92
N VAL A 229 -20.24 -3.10 -13.73
CA VAL A 229 -21.01 -3.25 -12.49
C VAL A 229 -21.96 -2.06 -12.31
N ARG A 230 -23.23 -2.32 -11.94
CA ARG A 230 -24.19 -1.29 -11.57
C ARG A 230 -23.96 -0.88 -10.11
N ARG A 231 -23.20 0.20 -9.90
CA ARG A 231 -22.92 0.71 -8.55
C ARG A 231 -23.78 1.93 -8.20
N VAL A 232 -24.00 2.81 -9.15
CA VAL A 232 -24.83 4.02 -8.96
C VAL A 232 -26.16 3.85 -9.65
N GLY A 233 -27.23 4.37 -9.04
CA GLY A 233 -28.58 4.33 -9.60
C GLY A 233 -28.79 5.41 -10.65
N ASP A 234 -29.93 5.34 -11.36
CA ASP A 234 -30.33 6.27 -12.41
C ASP A 234 -30.53 7.71 -11.87
N ASP A 235 -30.83 7.85 -10.58
CA ASP A 235 -30.97 9.14 -9.89
C ASP A 235 -29.64 9.87 -9.67
N SER A 236 -28.52 9.19 -9.87
CA SER A 236 -27.18 9.80 -9.80
C SER A 236 -26.91 10.85 -10.89
N GLY A 237 -27.68 10.83 -11.98
CA GLY A 237 -27.47 11.67 -13.16
C GLY A 237 -26.26 11.27 -14.01
N ILE A 238 -25.65 10.10 -13.73
CA ILE A 238 -24.54 9.57 -14.51
C ILE A 238 -25.08 8.78 -15.70
N GLU A 239 -24.77 9.24 -16.90
CA GLU A 239 -25.07 8.52 -18.13
C GLU A 239 -24.09 7.33 -18.28
N CYS A 240 -24.65 6.14 -18.55
CA CYS A 240 -23.89 4.94 -18.82
C CYS A 240 -24.31 4.34 -20.16
N THR A 241 -23.58 4.70 -21.20
CA THR A 241 -23.80 4.14 -22.54
C THR A 241 -23.14 2.77 -22.64
N MET A 242 -23.89 1.79 -23.18
CA MET A 242 -23.39 0.43 -23.42
C MET A 242 -23.25 0.20 -24.93
N GLU A 243 -22.08 -0.23 -25.37
CA GLU A 243 -21.78 -0.55 -26.76
C GLU A 243 -22.10 -2.02 -27.06
N ASP A 244 -23.00 -2.25 -27.97
CA ASP A 244 -23.41 -3.60 -28.37
C ASP A 244 -22.23 -4.46 -28.85
N GLY A 245 -22.18 -5.69 -28.33
CA GLY A 245 -21.13 -6.67 -28.64
C GLY A 245 -19.84 -6.55 -27.82
N ARG A 246 -19.50 -5.35 -27.35
CA ARG A 246 -18.36 -5.09 -26.47
C ARG A 246 -18.75 -5.12 -24.98
N ASP A 247 -19.80 -4.39 -24.61
CA ASP A 247 -20.16 -4.11 -23.24
C ASP A 247 -21.20 -5.09 -22.70
N LEU A 248 -21.01 -5.51 -21.45
CA LEU A 248 -21.90 -6.42 -20.74
C LEU A 248 -22.16 -5.88 -19.34
N TRP A 249 -23.40 -5.95 -18.88
CA TRP A 249 -23.68 -5.77 -17.48
C TRP A 249 -23.23 -6.99 -16.69
N TRP A 250 -22.56 -6.75 -15.57
CA TRP A 250 -22.03 -7.80 -14.68
C TRP A 250 -23.11 -8.79 -14.24
N ASP A 251 -24.22 -8.30 -13.71
CA ASP A 251 -25.34 -9.11 -13.23
C ASP A 251 -25.99 -9.94 -14.33
N GLU A 252 -26.13 -9.40 -15.54
CA GLU A 252 -26.65 -10.11 -16.71
C GLU A 252 -25.67 -11.18 -17.19
N ALA A 253 -24.38 -10.87 -17.24
CA ALA A 253 -23.34 -11.84 -17.62
C ALA A 253 -23.22 -12.99 -16.59
N MET A 254 -23.42 -12.71 -15.31
CA MET A 254 -23.42 -13.71 -14.23
C MET A 254 -24.65 -14.60 -14.22
N ASN A 255 -25.75 -14.13 -14.83
CA ASN A 255 -26.99 -14.89 -14.87
C ASN A 255 -26.83 -16.13 -15.78
N GLY A 256 -27.07 -17.30 -15.19
CA GLY A 256 -26.92 -18.58 -15.90
C GLY A 256 -25.48 -19.08 -16.08
N ALA A 257 -24.46 -18.32 -15.62
CA ALA A 257 -23.08 -18.80 -15.62
C ALA A 257 -22.92 -19.97 -14.64
N SER A 258 -22.12 -20.98 -15.03
CA SER A 258 -21.86 -22.16 -14.20
C SER A 258 -21.08 -21.80 -12.94
N VAL A 259 -21.43 -22.45 -11.84
CA VAL A 259 -20.67 -22.43 -10.57
C VAL A 259 -19.50 -23.42 -10.56
N ASP A 260 -19.37 -24.23 -11.61
CA ASP A 260 -18.26 -25.18 -11.77
C ASP A 260 -17.20 -24.57 -12.68
N CYS A 261 -16.04 -24.28 -12.10
CA CYS A 261 -14.87 -23.78 -12.80
C CYS A 261 -13.62 -24.23 -12.04
N PRO A 262 -13.00 -25.37 -12.38
CA PRO A 262 -11.77 -25.82 -11.75
C PRO A 262 -10.66 -24.77 -11.86
N CYS A 263 -9.81 -24.70 -10.83
CA CYS A 263 -8.62 -23.82 -10.85
C CYS A 263 -7.58 -24.31 -11.86
N GLU A 264 -6.99 -23.39 -12.59
CA GLU A 264 -5.81 -23.65 -13.41
C GLU A 264 -4.61 -24.01 -12.52
N GLU A 265 -3.87 -25.08 -12.84
CA GLU A 265 -2.65 -25.46 -12.15
C GLU A 265 -1.49 -24.58 -12.65
N MET A 266 -1.25 -23.47 -11.93
CA MET A 266 -0.22 -22.50 -12.27
C MET A 266 1.15 -22.95 -11.82
N ASP A 267 2.21 -22.67 -12.60
CA ASP A 267 3.55 -22.67 -12.06
C ASP A 267 3.70 -21.63 -10.94
N ALA A 268 4.49 -21.93 -9.92
CA ALA A 268 4.71 -20.99 -8.83
C ALA A 268 5.25 -19.62 -9.31
N GLU A 269 6.01 -19.63 -10.41
CA GLU A 269 6.57 -18.42 -11.04
C GLU A 269 5.72 -17.87 -12.19
N ASP A 270 4.53 -18.43 -12.47
CA ASP A 270 3.58 -17.81 -13.41
C ASP A 270 3.10 -16.46 -12.87
N PRO A 271 2.99 -15.41 -13.71
CA PRO A 271 2.49 -14.11 -13.30
C PRO A 271 1.08 -14.17 -12.68
N LEU A 272 0.91 -13.48 -11.56
CA LEU A 272 -0.40 -13.32 -10.90
C LEU A 272 -1.03 -11.97 -11.26
N PHE A 273 -0.27 -10.90 -11.12
CA PHE A 273 -0.73 -9.56 -11.45
C PHE A 273 0.40 -8.61 -11.85
N ILE A 274 -0.01 -7.51 -12.48
CA ILE A 274 0.81 -6.36 -12.78
C ILE A 274 0.20 -5.16 -12.06
N LEU A 275 1.00 -4.46 -11.25
CA LEU A 275 0.57 -3.25 -10.59
C LEU A 275 1.49 -2.09 -10.93
N TYR A 276 0.92 -1.04 -11.50
CA TYR A 276 1.67 0.11 -11.99
C TYR A 276 1.99 1.11 -10.90
N THR A 277 3.28 1.46 -10.81
CA THR A 277 3.78 2.53 -9.94
C THR A 277 4.26 3.72 -10.76
N SER A 278 4.28 4.91 -10.14
CA SER A 278 4.89 6.10 -10.76
C SER A 278 6.40 5.89 -10.90
N GLY A 279 6.90 6.02 -12.13
CA GLY A 279 8.34 6.03 -12.38
C GLY A 279 8.94 7.42 -12.21
N SER A 280 10.23 7.49 -11.86
CA SER A 280 11.01 8.75 -11.84
C SER A 280 11.06 9.44 -13.21
N THR A 281 10.89 8.67 -14.28
CA THR A 281 10.90 9.15 -15.67
C THR A 281 9.53 9.59 -16.18
N GLY A 282 8.48 9.58 -15.34
CA GLY A 282 7.11 9.93 -15.73
C GLY A 282 6.32 8.79 -16.39
N GLN A 283 6.98 7.74 -16.89
CA GLN A 283 6.29 6.56 -17.44
C GLN A 283 6.02 5.55 -16.31
N PRO A 284 4.77 5.03 -16.18
CA PRO A 284 4.45 3.99 -15.20
C PRO A 284 5.34 2.75 -15.35
N LYS A 285 5.65 2.10 -14.24
CA LYS A 285 6.34 0.80 -14.20
C LYS A 285 5.35 -0.27 -13.82
N GLY A 286 5.16 -1.28 -14.64
CA GLY A 286 4.35 -2.45 -14.33
C GLY A 286 5.12 -3.42 -13.43
N VAL A 287 4.94 -3.31 -12.12
CA VAL A 287 5.52 -4.25 -11.14
C VAL A 287 4.83 -5.60 -11.28
N MET A 288 5.57 -6.65 -11.63
CA MET A 288 5.03 -7.99 -11.83
C MET A 288 5.31 -8.88 -10.63
N HIS A 289 4.25 -9.45 -10.07
CA HIS A 289 4.32 -10.47 -9.03
C HIS A 289 3.86 -11.84 -9.55
N THR A 290 4.47 -12.91 -9.02
CA THR A 290 4.18 -14.30 -9.39
C THR A 290 3.33 -15.00 -8.32
N THR A 291 2.81 -16.19 -8.67
CA THR A 291 1.74 -16.84 -7.93
C THR A 291 2.17 -17.39 -6.56
N GLY A 292 3.21 -18.22 -6.52
CA GLY A 292 3.52 -19.04 -5.34
C GLY A 292 4.15 -18.24 -4.21
N GLY A 293 5.29 -17.60 -4.46
CA GLY A 293 6.06 -16.88 -3.43
C GLY A 293 5.28 -15.70 -2.85
N TYR A 294 4.60 -14.92 -3.69
CA TYR A 294 3.75 -13.81 -3.24
C TYR A 294 2.64 -14.28 -2.29
N MET A 295 1.91 -15.34 -2.66
CA MET A 295 0.83 -15.90 -1.84
C MET A 295 1.32 -16.35 -0.47
N VAL A 296 2.40 -17.15 -0.43
CA VAL A 296 3.00 -17.64 0.83
C VAL A 296 3.44 -16.47 1.70
N TYR A 297 4.11 -15.48 1.12
CA TYR A 297 4.64 -14.33 1.85
C TYR A 297 3.54 -13.44 2.43
N THR A 298 2.55 -13.07 1.61
CA THR A 298 1.46 -12.18 2.05
C THR A 298 0.59 -12.82 3.13
N ALA A 299 0.30 -14.11 3.02
CA ALA A 299 -0.43 -14.84 4.05
C ALA A 299 0.38 -14.94 5.35
N THR A 300 1.68 -15.22 5.27
CA THR A 300 2.55 -15.34 6.45
C THR A 300 2.69 -14.00 7.16
N THR A 301 2.92 -12.91 6.42
CA THR A 301 3.02 -11.57 7.00
C THR A 301 1.69 -11.13 7.61
N HIS A 302 0.56 -11.39 6.94
CA HIS A 302 -0.76 -11.11 7.52
C HIS A 302 -0.97 -11.86 8.84
N LYS A 303 -0.65 -13.14 8.89
CA LYS A 303 -0.83 -13.99 10.09
C LYS A 303 -0.06 -13.46 11.29
N TYR A 304 1.24 -13.21 11.13
CA TYR A 304 2.12 -12.86 12.25
C TYR A 304 2.11 -11.38 12.61
N ILE A 305 2.03 -10.49 11.63
CA ILE A 305 2.10 -9.04 11.86
C ILE A 305 0.79 -8.51 12.46
N PHE A 306 -0.33 -9.02 11.97
CA PHE A 306 -1.63 -8.66 12.53
C PHE A 306 -2.10 -9.65 13.60
N ASP A 307 -1.26 -10.63 13.96
CA ASP A 307 -1.58 -11.64 14.97
C ASP A 307 -3.01 -12.18 14.77
N TYR A 308 -3.30 -12.57 13.53
CA TYR A 308 -4.63 -12.97 13.10
C TYR A 308 -4.99 -14.34 13.67
N HIS A 309 -6.12 -14.43 14.36
CA HIS A 309 -6.74 -15.67 14.86
C HIS A 309 -8.05 -15.96 14.13
N GLU A 310 -8.51 -17.24 14.18
CA GLU A 310 -9.60 -17.76 13.35
C GLU A 310 -10.89 -16.93 13.40
N GLU A 311 -11.26 -16.40 14.56
CA GLU A 311 -12.51 -15.66 14.76
C GLU A 311 -12.37 -14.13 14.58
N ASP A 312 -11.16 -13.66 14.28
CA ASP A 312 -10.91 -12.24 14.14
C ASP A 312 -11.55 -11.66 12.87
N ILE A 313 -11.99 -10.41 12.98
CA ILE A 313 -12.41 -9.59 11.87
C ILE A 313 -11.32 -8.55 11.59
N TYR A 314 -10.78 -8.62 10.40
CA TYR A 314 -9.68 -7.79 9.94
C TYR A 314 -10.19 -6.67 9.04
N PHE A 315 -9.80 -5.42 9.32
CA PHE A 315 -10.17 -4.25 8.54
C PHE A 315 -8.93 -3.50 8.07
N CYS A 316 -8.66 -3.56 6.78
CA CYS A 316 -7.69 -2.72 6.09
C CYS A 316 -8.43 -1.64 5.28
N ALA A 317 -8.26 -0.39 5.67
CA ALA A 317 -8.90 0.77 5.03
C ALA A 317 -8.05 1.31 3.87
N ALA A 318 -7.54 0.41 3.02
CA ALA A 318 -6.83 0.73 1.79
C ALA A 318 -7.73 0.49 0.57
N ASP A 319 -7.21 0.79 -0.61
CA ASP A 319 -7.88 0.54 -1.89
C ASP A 319 -7.16 -0.57 -2.65
N ILE A 320 -7.92 -1.43 -3.34
CA ILE A 320 -7.37 -2.51 -4.17
C ILE A 320 -6.55 -2.01 -5.36
N GLY A 321 -6.69 -0.77 -5.76
CA GLY A 321 -5.84 -0.12 -6.76
C GLY A 321 -4.39 0.06 -6.34
N TRP A 322 -4.07 -0.26 -5.08
CA TRP A 322 -2.73 -0.23 -4.49
C TRP A 322 -2.31 -1.60 -3.99
N ILE A 323 -1.00 -1.81 -3.84
CA ILE A 323 -0.48 -3.09 -3.36
C ILE A 323 -1.02 -3.48 -1.98
N THR A 324 -1.31 -2.50 -1.12
CA THR A 324 -1.89 -2.77 0.21
C THR A 324 -3.24 -3.48 0.10
N GLY A 325 -4.09 -3.07 -0.84
CA GLY A 325 -5.36 -3.74 -1.10
C GLY A 325 -5.18 -5.16 -1.65
N HIS A 326 -4.24 -5.36 -2.58
CA HIS A 326 -3.92 -6.70 -3.09
C HIS A 326 -3.47 -7.63 -1.96
N SER A 327 -2.44 -7.21 -1.22
CA SER A 327 -1.76 -8.07 -0.24
C SER A 327 -2.53 -8.22 1.06
N TYR A 328 -3.23 -7.17 1.53
CA TYR A 328 -3.82 -7.14 2.86
C TYR A 328 -5.33 -6.81 2.90
N ILE A 329 -6.01 -6.85 1.76
CA ILE A 329 -7.48 -6.97 1.72
C ILE A 329 -7.87 -8.31 1.09
N VAL A 330 -7.25 -8.67 -0.05
CA VAL A 330 -7.63 -9.84 -0.83
C VAL A 330 -6.74 -11.05 -0.50
N TYR A 331 -5.50 -11.10 -1.00
CA TYR A 331 -4.71 -12.33 -1.02
C TYR A 331 -4.26 -12.81 0.36
N GLY A 332 -3.63 -11.98 1.17
CA GLY A 332 -3.12 -12.36 2.48
C GLY A 332 -4.21 -12.82 3.44
N PRO A 333 -5.24 -12.01 3.71
CA PRO A 333 -6.34 -12.38 4.60
C PRO A 333 -7.10 -13.62 4.12
N LEU A 334 -7.51 -13.67 2.84
CA LEU A 334 -8.29 -14.79 2.31
C LEU A 334 -7.48 -16.09 2.27
N ALA A 335 -6.18 -16.04 1.98
CA ALA A 335 -5.33 -17.22 2.07
C ALA A 335 -5.24 -17.79 3.50
N ASN A 336 -5.44 -16.97 4.52
CA ASN A 336 -5.55 -17.41 5.92
C ASN A 336 -6.98 -17.82 6.34
N GLY A 337 -7.95 -17.79 5.43
CA GLY A 337 -9.36 -18.06 5.77
C GLY A 337 -9.98 -16.98 6.67
N ALA A 338 -9.47 -15.75 6.59
CA ALA A 338 -9.90 -14.64 7.41
C ALA A 338 -11.24 -14.04 6.94
N THR A 339 -11.89 -13.32 7.85
CA THR A 339 -12.92 -12.34 7.50
C THR A 339 -12.25 -10.99 7.25
N THR A 340 -12.23 -10.54 6.00
CA THR A 340 -11.66 -9.25 5.60
C THR A 340 -12.75 -8.23 5.30
N THR A 341 -12.47 -6.95 5.54
CA THR A 341 -13.43 -5.86 5.31
C THR A 341 -13.00 -5.00 4.13
N MET A 342 -13.92 -4.77 3.20
CA MET A 342 -13.79 -3.81 2.10
C MET A 342 -14.59 -2.56 2.43
N PHE A 343 -13.98 -1.40 2.35
CA PHE A 343 -14.57 -0.12 2.72
C PHE A 343 -14.55 0.83 1.50
N GLU A 344 -15.73 1.26 1.05
CA GLU A 344 -15.86 2.11 -0.14
C GLU A 344 -15.76 3.59 0.16
N SER A 345 -16.16 4.02 1.36
CA SER A 345 -16.25 5.43 1.72
C SER A 345 -14.88 6.07 2.01
N ILE A 346 -14.90 7.31 2.46
CA ILE A 346 -13.72 8.03 2.97
C ILE A 346 -13.79 8.14 4.50
N PRO A 347 -12.65 8.32 5.19
CA PRO A 347 -12.60 8.28 6.66
C PRO A 347 -13.42 9.36 7.35
N THR A 348 -13.74 10.44 6.63
CA THR A 348 -14.43 11.63 7.17
C THR A 348 -15.87 11.79 6.66
N TYR A 349 -16.45 10.79 6.00
CA TYR A 349 -17.82 10.85 5.47
C TYR A 349 -18.75 9.80 6.10
N PRO A 350 -19.96 10.17 6.51
CA PRO A 350 -20.49 11.55 6.58
C PRO A 350 -19.88 12.38 7.71
N ASN A 351 -19.18 11.74 8.65
CA ASN A 351 -18.52 12.38 9.79
C ASN A 351 -17.13 11.74 10.04
N PRO A 352 -16.23 12.40 10.79
CA PRO A 352 -14.89 11.88 11.10
C PRO A 352 -14.85 10.64 12.00
N ASP A 353 -15.99 10.11 12.41
CA ASP A 353 -16.10 8.88 13.19
C ASP A 353 -16.38 7.62 12.35
N ARG A 354 -16.37 7.72 11.03
CA ARG A 354 -16.80 6.62 10.13
C ARG A 354 -16.01 5.32 10.33
N TYR A 355 -14.71 5.39 10.53
CA TYR A 355 -13.90 4.20 10.83
C TYR A 355 -14.29 3.55 12.16
N TRP A 356 -14.52 4.38 13.18
CA TRP A 356 -14.87 3.90 14.53
C TRP A 356 -16.25 3.25 14.56
N GLN A 357 -17.21 3.77 13.78
CA GLN A 357 -18.52 3.14 13.57
C GLN A 357 -18.38 1.73 12.96
N VAL A 358 -17.56 1.59 11.91
CA VAL A 358 -17.31 0.28 11.26
C VAL A 358 -16.66 -0.70 12.24
N ILE A 359 -15.64 -0.24 12.96
CA ILE A 359 -14.92 -1.06 13.95
C ILE A 359 -15.86 -1.57 15.05
N GLU A 360 -16.69 -0.70 15.60
CA GLU A 360 -17.62 -1.08 16.67
C GLU A 360 -18.76 -1.96 16.17
N LYS A 361 -19.34 -1.62 15.03
CA LYS A 361 -20.42 -2.37 14.37
C LYS A 361 -20.05 -3.83 14.12
N TRP A 362 -18.89 -4.04 13.49
CA TRP A 362 -18.42 -5.36 13.08
C TRP A 362 -17.52 -6.04 14.10
N LYS A 363 -17.25 -5.39 15.24
CA LYS A 363 -16.33 -5.89 16.28
C LYS A 363 -14.94 -6.22 15.71
N VAL A 364 -14.40 -5.31 14.94
CA VAL A 364 -13.08 -5.45 14.29
C VAL A 364 -11.99 -5.67 15.34
N ASN A 365 -11.07 -6.59 15.05
CA ASN A 365 -9.96 -6.96 15.93
C ASN A 365 -8.63 -6.32 15.51
N GLN A 366 -8.41 -6.17 14.20
CA GLN A 366 -7.23 -5.50 13.64
C GLN A 366 -7.67 -4.40 12.67
N PHE A 367 -7.10 -3.20 12.84
CA PHE A 367 -7.37 -2.08 11.96
C PHE A 367 -6.07 -1.54 11.35
N TYR A 368 -6.01 -1.45 10.03
CA TYR A 368 -4.84 -1.06 9.24
C TYR A 368 -5.16 0.07 8.28
N THR A 369 -4.48 1.21 8.42
CA THR A 369 -4.75 2.41 7.63
C THR A 369 -3.51 3.28 7.45
N ALA A 370 -3.63 4.35 6.66
CA ALA A 370 -2.53 5.27 6.38
C ALA A 370 -2.45 6.41 7.41
N PRO A 371 -1.24 6.91 7.76
CA PRO A 371 -1.05 8.08 8.60
C PRO A 371 -1.82 9.33 8.15
N THR A 372 -1.94 9.53 6.84
CA THR A 372 -2.74 10.64 6.28
C THR A 372 -4.21 10.58 6.73
N ALA A 373 -4.83 9.40 6.76
CA ALA A 373 -6.20 9.25 7.25
C ALA A 373 -6.29 9.55 8.75
N ILE A 374 -5.32 9.08 9.53
CA ILE A 374 -5.24 9.33 10.98
C ILE A 374 -5.08 10.83 11.26
N ARG A 375 -4.19 11.53 10.55
CA ARG A 375 -4.01 12.99 10.70
C ARG A 375 -5.28 13.76 10.34
N ALA A 376 -5.98 13.37 9.27
CA ALA A 376 -7.23 14.00 8.87
C ALA A 376 -8.32 13.87 9.96
N ILE A 377 -8.43 12.70 10.59
CA ILE A 377 -9.37 12.46 11.67
C ILE A 377 -8.92 13.21 12.94
N ALA A 378 -7.63 13.20 13.28
CA ALA A 378 -7.08 13.90 14.42
C ALA A 378 -7.32 15.42 14.32
N ALA A 379 -7.15 16.00 13.15
CA ALA A 379 -7.43 17.43 12.89
C ALA A 379 -8.90 17.80 13.06
N ALA A 380 -9.82 16.83 12.94
CA ALA A 380 -11.25 17.05 13.15
C ALA A 380 -11.66 17.07 14.64
N GLY A 381 -10.82 16.53 15.54
CA GLY A 381 -11.01 16.58 16.98
C GLY A 381 -11.05 15.20 17.67
N GLU A 382 -10.71 15.19 18.96
CA GLU A 382 -10.68 13.98 19.79
C GLU A 382 -12.07 13.49 20.22
N GLU A 383 -13.08 14.32 20.14
CA GLU A 383 -14.47 13.99 20.46
C GLU A 383 -15.04 12.89 19.56
N TRP A 384 -14.49 12.69 18.34
CA TRP A 384 -14.96 11.70 17.41
C TRP A 384 -14.61 10.27 17.83
N PRO A 385 -13.36 9.90 18.09
CA PRO A 385 -13.02 8.58 18.61
C PRO A 385 -13.46 8.39 20.07
N ALA A 386 -13.68 9.47 20.84
CA ALA A 386 -14.14 9.37 22.23
C ALA A 386 -15.55 8.79 22.39
N LYS A 387 -16.37 8.82 21.33
CA LYS A 387 -17.73 8.26 21.33
C LYS A 387 -17.75 6.72 21.33
N TYR A 388 -16.62 6.08 21.01
CA TYR A 388 -16.51 4.65 20.75
C TYR A 388 -15.47 3.99 21.66
N ASP A 389 -15.83 2.89 22.29
CA ASP A 389 -14.95 2.12 23.17
C ASP A 389 -14.14 1.04 22.42
N MET A 390 -14.70 0.52 21.34
CA MET A 390 -14.10 -0.46 20.44
C MET A 390 -13.40 -1.62 21.18
N PRO A 391 -14.08 -2.33 22.11
CA PRO A 391 -13.41 -3.29 22.99
C PRO A 391 -12.85 -4.53 22.26
N SER A 392 -13.34 -4.80 21.06
CA SER A 392 -12.84 -5.88 20.21
C SER A 392 -11.48 -5.59 19.58
N LEU A 393 -11.15 -4.30 19.44
CA LEU A 393 -9.92 -3.88 18.77
C LEU A 393 -8.70 -4.25 19.60
N ARG A 394 -7.77 -5.02 18.99
CA ARG A 394 -6.57 -5.55 19.61
C ARG A 394 -5.29 -4.97 19.01
N ILE A 395 -5.28 -4.68 17.72
CA ILE A 395 -4.10 -4.23 16.97
C ILE A 395 -4.48 -3.09 16.04
N LEU A 396 -3.61 -2.10 16.02
CA LEU A 396 -3.61 -1.01 15.05
C LEU A 396 -2.44 -1.18 14.10
N GLY A 397 -2.61 -0.75 12.85
CA GLY A 397 -1.52 -0.75 11.88
C GLY A 397 -1.43 0.54 11.09
N SER A 398 -0.22 0.85 10.62
CA SER A 398 0.10 2.04 9.82
C SER A 398 0.85 1.64 8.56
N VAL A 399 0.50 2.25 7.41
CA VAL A 399 1.03 1.90 6.09
C VAL A 399 1.09 3.10 5.14
N GLY A 400 2.03 3.01 4.21
CA GLY A 400 2.10 3.86 3.01
C GLY A 400 3.04 5.05 3.11
N GLU A 401 3.29 5.55 4.30
CA GLU A 401 4.26 6.60 4.60
C GLU A 401 4.76 6.44 6.05
N PRO A 402 5.94 6.98 6.40
CA PRO A 402 6.35 7.03 7.80
C PRO A 402 5.32 7.79 8.64
N ILE A 403 4.91 7.19 9.76
CA ILE A 403 4.06 7.89 10.73
C ILE A 403 4.94 8.71 11.68
N ASN A 404 4.63 10.01 11.81
CA ASN A 404 5.36 10.81 12.79
C ASN A 404 4.97 10.43 14.23
N PRO A 405 5.85 10.67 15.23
CA PRO A 405 5.59 10.28 16.61
C PRO A 405 4.30 10.87 17.21
N GLU A 406 3.91 12.09 16.82
CA GLU A 406 2.70 12.73 17.34
C GLU A 406 1.43 12.06 16.83
N ALA A 407 1.35 11.76 15.54
CA ALA A 407 0.22 11.01 14.96
C ALA A 407 0.18 9.58 15.52
N TRP A 408 1.34 8.95 15.73
CA TRP A 408 1.46 7.64 16.35
C TRP A 408 0.87 7.65 17.79
N ARG A 409 1.27 8.63 18.64
CA ARG A 409 0.76 8.76 20.01
C ARG A 409 -0.73 9.06 20.03
N TRP A 410 -1.20 9.94 19.13
CA TRP A 410 -2.62 10.22 18.99
C TRP A 410 -3.41 8.94 18.64
N TYR A 411 -2.92 8.18 17.67
CA TYR A 411 -3.54 6.94 17.21
C TYR A 411 -3.58 5.88 18.32
N HIS A 412 -2.46 5.71 19.03
CA HIS A 412 -2.36 4.79 20.17
C HIS A 412 -3.33 5.16 21.29
N ARG A 413 -3.39 6.44 21.67
CA ARG A 413 -4.25 6.92 22.76
C ARG A 413 -5.72 6.93 22.38
N ASN A 414 -6.08 7.53 21.24
CA ASN A 414 -7.48 7.82 20.91
C ASN A 414 -8.20 6.63 20.26
N ALA A 415 -7.58 5.94 19.33
CA ALA A 415 -8.14 4.73 18.71
C ALA A 415 -7.79 3.47 19.50
N GLY A 416 -6.54 3.31 19.85
CA GLY A 416 -6.03 2.13 20.56
C GLY A 416 -6.38 2.07 22.04
N LYS A 417 -6.87 3.18 22.61
CA LYS A 417 -7.18 3.30 24.05
C LYS A 417 -6.00 2.81 24.93
N GLU A 418 -4.79 3.05 24.49
CA GLU A 418 -3.52 2.62 25.09
C GLU A 418 -3.38 1.10 25.35
N ARG A 419 -4.29 0.29 24.78
CA ARG A 419 -4.27 -1.18 24.91
C ARG A 419 -3.89 -1.91 23.62
N CYS A 420 -3.92 -1.22 22.46
CA CYS A 420 -3.60 -1.81 21.17
C CYS A 420 -2.19 -1.43 20.74
N PRO A 421 -1.26 -2.39 20.57
CA PRO A 421 0.01 -2.10 19.93
C PRO A 421 -0.20 -1.63 18.49
N ILE A 422 0.68 -0.74 18.01
CA ILE A 422 0.69 -0.29 16.63
C ILE A 422 1.76 -1.04 15.86
N VAL A 423 1.37 -1.74 14.81
CA VAL A 423 2.31 -2.27 13.83
C VAL A 423 2.54 -1.20 12.74
N ASP A 424 3.66 -0.52 12.85
CA ASP A 424 4.13 0.45 11.86
C ASP A 424 4.94 -0.31 10.81
N THR A 425 4.43 -0.34 9.57
CA THR A 425 4.93 -1.25 8.54
C THR A 425 5.66 -0.50 7.44
N TRP A 426 6.88 -0.93 7.13
CA TRP A 426 7.59 -0.47 5.95
C TRP A 426 7.65 -1.56 4.88
N TRP A 427 7.23 -1.20 3.69
CA TRP A 427 7.26 -2.03 2.48
C TRP A 427 6.87 -1.22 1.24
N GLN A 428 6.91 -1.84 0.07
CA GLN A 428 6.69 -1.21 -1.22
C GLN A 428 5.82 -2.09 -2.12
N THR A 429 5.32 -1.54 -3.23
CA THR A 429 4.67 -2.35 -4.28
C THR A 429 5.61 -3.45 -4.76
N GLU A 430 6.88 -3.12 -4.93
CA GLU A 430 7.95 -4.00 -5.36
C GLU A 430 8.23 -5.15 -4.38
N THR A 431 7.97 -4.95 -3.11
CA THR A 431 8.24 -5.98 -2.10
C THR A 431 7.11 -6.99 -1.94
N GLY A 432 5.91 -6.68 -2.45
CA GLY A 432 4.73 -7.54 -2.40
C GLY A 432 4.11 -7.71 -1.02
N GLY A 433 4.89 -7.58 0.03
CA GLY A 433 4.47 -7.66 1.43
C GLY A 433 5.41 -6.90 2.35
N ILE A 434 5.07 -6.86 3.63
CA ILE A 434 5.74 -6.09 4.68
C ILE A 434 7.14 -6.68 4.95
N LEU A 435 8.16 -5.81 5.02
CA LEU A 435 9.56 -6.20 5.26
C LEU A 435 10.08 -5.81 6.64
N ILE A 436 9.73 -4.61 7.13
CA ILE A 436 10.18 -4.10 8.44
C ILE A 436 8.96 -3.66 9.23
N THR A 437 8.82 -4.18 10.45
CA THR A 437 7.60 -4.00 11.26
C THR A 437 7.77 -4.57 12.66
N PRO A 438 7.09 -4.07 13.69
CA PRO A 438 6.98 -4.77 14.96
C PRO A 438 6.05 -5.99 14.86
N LEU A 439 6.21 -6.91 15.80
CA LEU A 439 5.25 -7.98 16.07
C LEU A 439 4.50 -7.66 17.37
N PRO A 440 3.14 -7.68 17.35
CA PRO A 440 2.32 -7.00 18.34
C PRO A 440 2.49 -7.53 19.79
N GLY A 441 2.81 -8.82 19.96
CA GLY A 441 3.02 -9.42 21.28
C GLY A 441 4.47 -9.40 21.76
N ALA A 442 5.43 -9.20 20.85
CA ALA A 442 6.85 -9.44 21.09
C ALA A 442 7.72 -8.18 21.11
N THR A 443 7.36 -7.16 20.32
CA THR A 443 8.25 -6.03 20.06
C THR A 443 7.91 -4.83 20.94
N PRO A 444 8.84 -4.33 21.79
CA PRO A 444 8.70 -3.00 22.37
C PRO A 444 8.75 -1.95 21.26
N LEU A 445 7.80 -1.00 21.30
CA LEU A 445 7.60 -0.03 20.24
C LEU A 445 8.31 1.29 20.53
N LYS A 446 8.81 1.94 19.49
CA LYS A 446 9.24 3.34 19.52
C LYS A 446 8.35 4.13 18.55
N PRO A 447 7.64 5.16 19.01
CA PRO A 447 6.76 5.95 18.15
C PRO A 447 7.45 6.47 16.89
N GLY A 448 6.97 6.08 15.71
CA GLY A 448 7.53 6.46 14.41
C GLY A 448 8.62 5.54 13.84
N SER A 449 9.01 4.48 14.57
CA SER A 449 9.95 3.47 14.06
C SER A 449 9.22 2.28 13.46
N ALA A 450 9.66 1.82 12.27
CA ALA A 450 9.25 0.55 11.70
C ALA A 450 9.84 -0.68 12.41
N THR A 451 10.71 -0.48 13.38
CA THR A 451 11.34 -1.41 14.32
C THR A 451 12.30 -2.41 13.71
N PHE A 452 11.88 -3.66 13.45
CA PHE A 452 12.79 -4.76 13.11
C PHE A 452 12.39 -5.46 11.81
N PRO A 453 13.34 -6.13 11.11
CA PRO A 453 13.01 -6.89 9.90
C PRO A 453 12.11 -8.09 10.19
N PHE A 454 11.23 -8.40 9.25
CA PHE A 454 10.44 -9.63 9.27
C PHE A 454 11.30 -10.86 8.91
N PHE A 455 10.79 -12.07 9.14
CA PHE A 455 11.51 -13.32 8.90
C PHE A 455 12.02 -13.44 7.47
N GLY A 456 13.26 -13.88 7.31
CA GLY A 456 13.93 -14.04 6.02
C GLY A 456 14.32 -12.73 5.31
N VAL A 457 14.02 -11.59 5.91
CA VAL A 457 14.39 -10.27 5.37
C VAL A 457 15.74 -9.84 5.93
N LYS A 458 16.69 -9.51 5.04
CA LYS A 458 18.07 -9.16 5.40
C LYS A 458 18.41 -7.74 4.96
N PRO A 459 17.99 -6.71 5.71
CA PRO A 459 18.27 -5.33 5.38
C PRO A 459 19.71 -4.97 5.68
N VAL A 460 20.27 -4.12 4.83
CA VAL A 460 21.59 -3.51 5.00
C VAL A 460 21.49 -2.01 4.81
N LEU A 461 22.33 -1.26 5.51
CA LEU A 461 22.53 0.14 5.25
C LEU A 461 23.81 0.32 4.45
N LEU A 462 23.74 1.08 3.36
CA LEU A 462 24.86 1.35 2.49
C LEU A 462 25.19 2.85 2.50
N ASP A 463 26.47 3.16 2.42
CA ASP A 463 26.91 4.53 2.16
C ASP A 463 26.45 4.96 0.77
N ALA A 464 25.81 6.10 0.68
CA ALA A 464 25.16 6.54 -0.55
C ALA A 464 26.15 6.87 -1.69
N GLN A 465 27.43 7.15 -1.38
CA GLN A 465 28.45 7.52 -2.37
C GLN A 465 29.34 6.33 -2.73
N SER A 466 29.87 5.64 -1.72
CA SER A 466 30.79 4.52 -1.93
C SER A 466 30.05 3.20 -2.22
N GLY A 467 28.80 3.05 -1.78
CA GLY A 467 28.06 1.79 -1.82
C GLY A 467 28.55 0.75 -0.80
N GLU A 468 29.46 1.14 0.10
CA GLU A 468 29.99 0.26 1.13
C GLU A 468 28.95 0.03 2.22
N ARG A 469 28.95 -1.18 2.78
CA ARG A 469 28.08 -1.56 3.88
C ARG A 469 28.46 -0.83 5.16
N ILE A 470 27.48 -0.24 5.83
CA ILE A 470 27.62 0.44 7.11
C ILE A 470 27.23 -0.54 8.22
N GLU A 471 28.19 -0.90 9.05
CA GLU A 471 28.00 -1.84 10.16
C GLU A 471 27.65 -1.14 11.48
N GLY A 472 27.10 -1.91 12.43
CA GLY A 472 26.79 -1.43 13.79
C GLY A 472 25.48 -0.65 13.89
N ASN A 473 25.25 -0.06 15.05
CA ASN A 473 24.07 0.73 15.40
C ASN A 473 24.45 2.22 15.53
N GLY A 474 23.45 3.10 15.64
CA GLY A 474 23.67 4.55 15.64
C GLY A 474 24.10 5.08 14.27
N VAL A 475 23.68 4.48 13.18
CA VAL A 475 24.14 4.73 11.81
C VAL A 475 22.98 5.05 10.86
N SER A 476 23.28 5.79 9.80
CA SER A 476 22.32 6.13 8.75
C SER A 476 22.91 5.84 7.37
N GLY A 477 22.05 5.43 6.45
CA GLY A 477 22.47 5.14 5.08
C GLY A 477 21.28 4.96 4.14
N VAL A 478 21.53 4.46 2.94
CA VAL A 478 20.47 3.99 2.06
C VAL A 478 20.09 2.56 2.40
N LEU A 479 18.79 2.28 2.39
CA LEU A 479 18.27 0.95 2.71
C LEU A 479 18.34 0.05 1.48
N ALA A 480 18.93 -1.11 1.64
CA ALA A 480 18.98 -2.14 0.61
C ALA A 480 18.73 -3.53 1.23
N MET A 481 18.42 -4.52 0.41
CA MET A 481 18.23 -5.91 0.83
C MET A 481 19.33 -6.79 0.22
N GLU A 482 19.92 -7.65 1.04
CA GLU A 482 21.03 -8.51 0.64
C GLU A 482 20.56 -9.80 -0.03
N GLU A 483 19.39 -10.30 0.34
CA GLU A 483 18.82 -11.54 -0.17
C GLU A 483 17.33 -11.37 -0.50
N PRO A 484 16.77 -12.18 -1.42
CA PRO A 484 15.35 -12.14 -1.78
C PRO A 484 14.46 -12.75 -0.69
N TRP A 485 13.21 -12.31 -0.67
CA TRP A 485 12.10 -12.88 0.08
C TRP A 485 11.02 -13.38 -0.89
N PRO A 486 10.12 -14.29 -0.49
CA PRO A 486 9.19 -14.91 -1.42
C PRO A 486 8.26 -13.95 -2.17
N GLY A 487 7.87 -12.84 -1.51
CA GLY A 487 6.97 -11.83 -2.06
C GLY A 487 7.60 -10.78 -2.97
N GLN A 488 8.91 -10.83 -3.21
CA GLN A 488 9.60 -9.86 -4.06
C GLN A 488 9.08 -9.88 -5.50
N MET A 489 8.95 -8.70 -6.13
CA MET A 489 8.67 -8.60 -7.56
C MET A 489 9.69 -9.37 -8.39
N ARG A 490 9.27 -9.88 -9.54
CA ARG A 490 10.17 -10.62 -10.44
C ARG A 490 10.78 -9.76 -11.53
N THR A 491 10.05 -8.75 -11.99
CA THR A 491 10.52 -7.87 -13.06
C THR A 491 9.59 -6.64 -13.19
N VAL A 492 9.98 -5.70 -14.03
CA VAL A 492 9.08 -4.74 -14.65
C VAL A 492 8.51 -5.39 -15.90
N TYR A 493 7.18 -5.44 -16.01
CA TYR A 493 6.48 -6.07 -17.12
C TYR A 493 6.94 -5.50 -18.46
N GLY A 494 7.33 -6.38 -19.38
CA GLY A 494 7.81 -5.99 -20.70
C GLY A 494 9.20 -5.32 -20.74
N ASP A 495 9.81 -5.01 -19.58
CA ASP A 495 11.07 -4.26 -19.52
C ASP A 495 11.98 -4.74 -18.37
N HIS A 496 12.54 -5.93 -18.50
CA HIS A 496 13.45 -6.49 -17.49
C HIS A 496 14.72 -5.64 -17.32
N LYS A 497 15.19 -4.99 -18.38
CA LYS A 497 16.34 -4.08 -18.31
C LYS A 497 16.09 -2.93 -17.35
N ARG A 498 14.89 -2.33 -17.40
CA ARG A 498 14.49 -1.27 -16.47
C ARG A 498 14.43 -1.75 -15.01
N PHE A 499 14.03 -3.01 -14.79
CA PHE A 499 14.09 -3.64 -13.47
C PHE A 499 15.52 -3.70 -12.95
N GLU A 500 16.45 -4.22 -13.76
CA GLU A 500 17.86 -4.30 -13.40
C GLU A 500 18.48 -2.92 -13.13
N GLU A 501 18.25 -1.96 -14.01
CA GLU A 501 18.79 -0.61 -13.91
C GLU A 501 18.23 0.16 -12.69
N THR A 502 16.95 -0.02 -12.39
CA THR A 502 16.31 0.71 -11.28
C THR A 502 16.74 0.20 -9.91
N TYR A 503 16.88 -1.13 -9.75
CA TYR A 503 16.98 -1.73 -8.42
C TYR A 503 18.34 -2.39 -8.13
N PHE A 504 19.21 -2.61 -9.15
CA PHE A 504 20.45 -3.37 -8.97
C PHE A 504 21.70 -2.72 -9.56
N ASP A 505 21.57 -1.66 -10.35
CA ASP A 505 22.75 -1.03 -10.98
C ASP A 505 23.52 -0.15 -10.04
N GLN A 506 22.82 0.57 -9.16
CA GLN A 506 23.45 1.53 -8.27
C GLN A 506 24.33 0.84 -7.20
N TYR A 507 23.83 -0.24 -6.62
CA TYR A 507 24.52 -0.98 -5.56
C TYR A 507 24.61 -2.47 -5.94
N LYS A 508 25.78 -2.90 -6.39
CA LYS A 508 26.00 -4.25 -6.94
C LYS A 508 25.82 -5.33 -5.87
N GLY A 509 24.98 -6.33 -6.14
CA GLY A 509 24.70 -7.42 -5.22
C GLY A 509 23.62 -7.14 -4.18
N TYR A 510 22.94 -5.98 -4.28
CA TYR A 510 21.87 -5.58 -3.37
C TYR A 510 20.64 -5.12 -4.13
N TYR A 511 19.46 -5.45 -3.61
CA TYR A 511 18.23 -4.81 -4.04
C TYR A 511 18.13 -3.42 -3.38
N PHE A 512 18.15 -2.36 -4.19
CA PHE A 512 18.05 -0.98 -3.74
C PHE A 512 16.60 -0.54 -3.59
N THR A 513 16.20 -0.14 -2.39
CA THR A 513 14.81 0.24 -2.11
C THR A 513 14.44 1.66 -2.56
N GLY A 514 15.41 2.53 -2.75
CA GLY A 514 15.21 3.96 -2.98
C GLY A 514 14.85 4.75 -1.72
N ASP A 515 14.89 4.13 -0.54
CA ASP A 515 14.62 4.77 0.75
C ASP A 515 15.89 4.96 1.57
N GLY A 516 15.95 6.08 2.29
CA GLY A 516 16.93 6.33 3.34
C GLY A 516 16.45 5.71 4.64
N CYS A 517 17.39 5.30 5.48
CA CYS A 517 17.10 4.67 6.75
C CYS A 517 18.18 4.97 7.79
N ARG A 518 17.75 5.12 9.04
CA ARG A 518 18.61 5.17 10.22
C ARG A 518 18.38 3.90 11.04
N ARG A 519 19.44 3.28 11.53
CA ARG A 519 19.38 2.25 12.56
C ARG A 519 19.92 2.84 13.85
N ASP A 520 19.06 2.98 14.87
CA ASP A 520 19.43 3.63 16.12
C ASP A 520 20.35 2.76 17.00
N GLU A 521 20.71 3.25 18.17
CA GLU A 521 21.63 2.60 19.11
C GLU A 521 21.12 1.24 19.58
N ASP A 522 19.79 1.05 19.63
CA ASP A 522 19.12 -0.19 20.03
C ASP A 522 18.82 -1.12 18.84
N GLY A 523 19.20 -0.72 17.62
CA GLY A 523 19.02 -1.51 16.40
C GLY A 523 17.65 -1.33 15.70
N TYR A 524 16.85 -0.35 16.13
CA TYR A 524 15.56 -0.04 15.51
C TYR A 524 15.73 0.69 14.18
N TYR A 525 14.97 0.29 13.16
CA TYR A 525 14.97 0.91 11.84
C TYR A 525 13.97 2.05 11.75
N TRP A 526 14.45 3.19 11.28
CA TRP A 526 13.69 4.42 11.06
C TRP A 526 13.79 4.82 9.60
N ILE A 527 12.67 4.84 8.90
CA ILE A 527 12.66 5.26 7.50
C ILE A 527 12.69 6.78 7.45
N THR A 528 13.72 7.33 6.81
CA THR A 528 13.98 8.78 6.78
C THR A 528 13.41 9.46 5.51
N GLY A 529 12.80 8.68 4.62
CA GLY A 529 12.17 9.15 3.39
C GLY A 529 12.84 8.61 2.14
N ARG A 530 12.37 9.06 0.98
CA ARG A 530 12.95 8.68 -0.32
C ARG A 530 14.34 9.29 -0.47
N VAL A 531 15.27 8.53 -1.06
CA VAL A 531 16.62 9.05 -1.38
C VAL A 531 16.55 10.22 -2.36
N ASP A 532 15.53 10.23 -3.24
CA ASP A 532 15.26 11.33 -4.18
C ASP A 532 14.72 12.59 -3.48
N ASP A 533 14.21 12.47 -2.26
CA ASP A 533 13.66 13.56 -1.45
C ASP A 533 14.64 14.03 -0.35
N VAL A 534 15.86 13.54 -0.35
CA VAL A 534 16.93 14.02 0.55
C VAL A 534 17.40 15.39 0.10
N ILE A 535 17.49 16.32 1.04
CA ILE A 535 18.00 17.69 0.81
C ILE A 535 19.48 17.73 1.22
N ASN A 536 20.32 18.35 0.40
CA ASN A 536 21.72 18.51 0.69
C ASN A 536 22.03 19.96 1.12
N VAL A 537 21.84 20.25 2.41
CA VAL A 537 22.05 21.57 2.98
C VAL A 537 23.49 21.73 3.42
N SER A 538 24.25 22.59 2.76
CA SER A 538 25.65 22.88 3.11
C SER A 538 26.53 21.61 3.21
N GLY A 539 26.29 20.63 2.35
CA GLY A 539 27.03 19.36 2.34
C GLY A 539 26.52 18.30 3.33
N HIS A 540 25.47 18.60 4.08
CA HIS A 540 24.83 17.64 4.99
C HIS A 540 23.56 17.10 4.35
N ARG A 541 23.47 15.77 4.22
CA ARG A 541 22.28 15.10 3.73
C ARG A 541 21.25 15.01 4.85
N MET A 542 20.04 15.48 4.57
CA MET A 542 18.94 15.55 5.53
C MET A 542 17.68 14.99 4.90
N GLY A 543 17.00 14.09 5.62
CA GLY A 543 15.71 13.58 5.19
C GLY A 543 14.60 14.64 5.36
N THR A 544 13.76 14.78 4.35
CA THR A 544 12.60 15.70 4.43
C THR A 544 11.69 15.35 5.59
N ALA A 545 11.51 14.06 5.87
CA ALA A 545 10.63 13.54 6.94
C ALA A 545 11.05 14.01 8.35
N GLU A 546 12.33 14.21 8.61
CA GLU A 546 12.81 14.72 9.90
C GLU A 546 12.35 16.16 10.14
N VAL A 547 12.47 17.02 9.13
CA VAL A 547 12.03 18.42 9.19
C VAL A 547 10.50 18.50 9.26
N GLU A 548 9.80 17.68 8.48
CA GLU A 548 8.33 17.56 8.52
C GLU A 548 7.84 17.16 9.92
N SER A 549 8.46 16.16 10.53
CA SER A 549 8.12 15.71 11.89
C SER A 549 8.33 16.81 12.93
N ALA A 550 9.43 17.55 12.84
CA ALA A 550 9.69 18.67 13.74
C ALA A 550 8.67 19.81 13.61
N LEU A 551 8.19 20.08 12.39
CA LEU A 551 7.13 21.06 12.14
C LEU A 551 5.78 20.59 12.69
N VAL A 552 5.41 19.34 12.44
CA VAL A 552 4.13 18.75 12.89
C VAL A 552 4.07 18.59 14.42
N ALA A 553 5.19 18.50 15.11
CA ALA A 553 5.24 18.53 16.57
C ALA A 553 4.75 19.85 17.20
N HIS A 554 4.60 20.92 16.41
CA HIS A 554 3.99 22.17 16.87
C HIS A 554 2.46 22.07 16.89
N SER A 555 1.83 22.45 17.99
CA SER A 555 0.38 22.30 18.24
C SER A 555 -0.53 22.97 17.20
N SER A 556 -0.03 23.98 16.49
CA SER A 556 -0.77 24.69 15.43
C SER A 556 -0.70 24.00 14.06
N VAL A 557 0.16 23.00 13.85
CA VAL A 557 0.41 22.39 12.56
C VAL A 557 -0.36 21.08 12.40
N ALA A 558 -1.16 20.98 11.34
CA ALA A 558 -1.85 19.77 10.96
C ALA A 558 -0.97 18.85 10.09
N GLU A 559 -0.28 19.44 9.10
CA GLU A 559 0.58 18.71 8.17
C GLU A 559 1.71 19.61 7.69
N ALA A 560 2.82 18.97 7.30
CA ALA A 560 3.92 19.63 6.63
C ALA A 560 4.49 18.76 5.50
N ALA A 561 4.97 19.41 4.45
CA ALA A 561 5.74 18.76 3.40
C ALA A 561 6.97 19.62 3.08
N VAL A 562 8.12 18.97 2.97
CA VAL A 562 9.39 19.66 2.78
C VAL A 562 10.03 19.21 1.47
N VAL A 563 10.60 20.18 0.75
CA VAL A 563 11.39 19.94 -0.47
C VAL A 563 12.65 20.80 -0.47
N GLY A 564 13.67 20.33 -1.17
CA GLY A 564 14.84 21.13 -1.46
C GLY A 564 14.58 22.11 -2.60
N PHE A 565 15.21 23.27 -2.55
CA PHE A 565 15.25 24.24 -3.65
C PHE A 565 16.65 24.85 -3.77
N PRO A 566 17.08 25.34 -4.97
CA PRO A 566 18.38 25.96 -5.13
C PRO A 566 18.58 27.16 -4.22
N HIS A 567 19.69 27.20 -3.48
CA HIS A 567 20.03 28.26 -2.55
C HIS A 567 21.48 28.74 -2.79
N GLU A 568 21.68 30.05 -3.02
CA GLU A 568 22.97 30.62 -3.44
C GLU A 568 24.14 30.31 -2.49
N VAL A 569 23.88 30.24 -1.18
CA VAL A 569 24.93 30.03 -0.17
C VAL A 569 25.03 28.58 0.28
N LYS A 570 23.88 27.87 0.41
CA LYS A 570 23.82 26.52 0.97
C LYS A 570 23.90 25.41 -0.09
N GLY A 571 23.89 25.80 -1.38
CA GLY A 571 23.67 24.88 -2.49
C GLY A 571 22.20 24.49 -2.61
N GLU A 572 21.66 23.88 -1.59
CA GLU A 572 20.24 23.56 -1.47
C GLU A 572 19.67 24.12 -0.16
N GLY A 573 18.53 24.78 -0.23
CA GLY A 573 17.77 25.30 0.91
C GLY A 573 16.54 24.45 1.21
N ILE A 574 15.94 24.69 2.37
CA ILE A 574 14.78 23.96 2.86
C ILE A 574 13.52 24.80 2.64
N TYR A 575 12.62 24.29 1.81
CA TYR A 575 11.32 24.89 1.55
C TYR A 575 10.22 24.03 2.20
N ALA A 576 9.54 24.56 3.20
CA ALA A 576 8.51 23.86 3.94
C ALA A 576 7.11 24.39 3.59
N TYR A 577 6.23 23.51 3.17
CA TYR A 577 4.79 23.77 3.02
C TYR A 577 4.10 23.32 4.30
N VAL A 578 3.32 24.22 4.91
CA VAL A 578 2.70 23.96 6.23
C VAL A 578 1.19 24.22 6.16
N THR A 579 0.42 23.21 6.54
CA THR A 579 -1.04 23.30 6.74
C THR A 579 -1.31 23.41 8.24
N LEU A 580 -2.10 24.38 8.64
CA LEU A 580 -2.45 24.60 10.04
C LEU A 580 -3.72 23.84 10.45
N ASN A 581 -3.84 23.60 11.75
CA ASN A 581 -5.05 23.08 12.35
C ASN A 581 -6.21 24.06 12.19
N ALA A 582 -7.45 23.55 12.19
CA ALA A 582 -8.64 24.37 12.06
C ALA A 582 -8.69 25.46 13.14
N GLY A 583 -9.00 26.69 12.74
CA GLY A 583 -9.09 27.84 13.64
C GLY A 583 -7.75 28.53 13.95
N GLN A 584 -6.66 28.07 13.39
CA GLN A 584 -5.35 28.74 13.47
C GLN A 584 -5.20 29.76 12.34
N GLU A 585 -4.49 30.86 12.61
CA GLU A 585 -4.23 31.92 11.64
C GLU A 585 -2.78 31.86 11.11
N TYR A 586 -2.59 32.17 9.84
CA TYR A 586 -1.28 32.28 9.21
C TYR A 586 -0.62 33.60 9.58
N THR A 587 0.29 33.58 10.57
CA THR A 587 0.98 34.78 11.06
C THR A 587 2.49 34.69 10.91
N GLU A 588 3.17 35.86 10.90
CA GLU A 588 4.64 35.89 10.87
C GLU A 588 5.27 35.45 12.21
N GLU A 589 4.56 35.67 13.33
CA GLU A 589 4.98 35.16 14.63
C GLU A 589 5.04 33.62 14.60
N LEU A 590 3.95 32.99 14.17
CA LEU A 590 3.89 31.52 14.05
C LEU A 590 4.96 30.98 13.09
N ARG A 591 5.25 31.69 12.00
CA ARG A 591 6.35 31.31 11.09
C ARG A 591 7.71 31.32 11.82
N GLY A 592 7.93 32.31 12.68
CA GLY A 592 9.10 32.40 13.54
C GLY A 592 9.18 31.26 14.56
N GLU A 593 8.07 30.93 15.20
CA GLU A 593 7.95 29.83 16.16
C GLU A 593 8.26 28.49 15.50
N LEU A 594 7.70 28.22 14.32
CA LEU A 594 7.95 27.00 13.56
C LEU A 594 9.42 26.84 13.14
N LYS A 595 10.07 27.93 12.70
CA LYS A 595 11.52 27.91 12.43
C LYS A 595 12.32 27.61 13.69
N GLN A 596 11.95 28.22 14.81
CA GLN A 596 12.58 27.97 16.11
C GLN A 596 12.33 26.55 16.59
N GLN A 597 11.15 26.00 16.38
CA GLN A 597 10.81 24.62 16.70
C GLN A 597 11.78 23.64 15.99
N VAL A 598 11.89 23.75 14.67
CA VAL A 598 12.82 22.91 13.89
C VAL A 598 14.27 23.08 14.35
N ARG A 599 14.68 24.33 14.61
CA ARG A 599 16.02 24.65 15.11
C ARG A 599 16.31 24.02 16.48
N THR A 600 15.30 23.94 17.33
CA THR A 600 15.42 23.35 18.67
C THR A 600 15.46 21.83 18.60
N VAL A 601 14.61 21.23 17.78
CA VAL A 601 14.45 19.77 17.68
C VAL A 601 15.61 19.13 16.92
N ILE A 602 16.01 19.69 15.79
CA ILE A 602 17.03 19.09 14.92
C ILE A 602 18.35 19.86 14.97
N GLY A 603 18.29 21.18 14.94
CA GLY A 603 19.46 22.05 14.93
C GLY A 603 19.40 23.16 13.87
N PRO A 604 20.34 24.12 13.91
CA PRO A 604 20.33 25.30 13.03
C PRO A 604 20.35 24.98 11.54
N ILE A 605 21.01 23.89 11.16
CA ILE A 605 21.16 23.48 9.76
C ILE A 605 19.84 23.05 9.11
N ALA A 606 18.91 22.55 9.91
CA ALA A 606 17.59 22.08 9.47
C ALA A 606 16.55 23.20 9.40
N THR A 607 16.90 24.41 9.81
CA THR A 607 15.95 25.53 9.86
C THR A 607 15.42 25.83 8.45
N PRO A 608 14.09 25.79 8.21
CA PRO A 608 13.51 26.12 6.92
C PRO A 608 13.85 27.55 6.48
N ASP A 609 14.34 27.68 5.25
CA ASP A 609 14.58 28.99 4.65
C ASP A 609 13.25 29.68 4.34
N VAL A 610 12.32 28.90 3.80
CA VAL A 610 10.98 29.35 3.46
C VAL A 610 9.94 28.46 4.17
N ILE A 611 8.95 29.09 4.81
CA ILE A 611 7.72 28.45 5.23
C ILE A 611 6.59 29.04 4.38
N HIS A 612 5.98 28.17 3.57
CA HIS A 612 4.89 28.48 2.68
C HIS A 612 3.58 27.98 3.30
N TRP A 613 2.64 28.87 3.51
CA TRP A 613 1.34 28.52 4.05
C TRP A 613 0.50 27.77 3.00
N ALA A 614 0.18 26.52 3.26
CA ALA A 614 -0.55 25.66 2.37
C ALA A 614 -1.93 25.33 2.98
N PRO A 615 -3.04 25.81 2.41
CA PRO A 615 -4.37 25.43 2.86
C PRO A 615 -4.61 23.91 2.74
N ALA A 616 -3.98 23.28 1.76
CA ALA A 616 -3.89 21.83 1.61
C ALA A 616 -2.59 21.48 0.87
N LEU A 617 -2.14 20.22 1.00
CA LEU A 617 -1.01 19.68 0.26
C LEU A 617 -1.49 18.92 -0.99
N PRO A 618 -0.74 18.98 -2.12
CA PRO A 618 -1.07 18.22 -3.31
C PRO A 618 -0.82 16.73 -3.05
N LYS A 619 -1.90 16.00 -2.86
CA LYS A 619 -1.87 14.57 -2.56
C LYS A 619 -2.50 13.77 -3.67
N THR A 620 -1.96 12.59 -3.90
CA THR A 620 -2.69 11.58 -4.67
C THR A 620 -3.96 11.20 -3.92
N ARG A 621 -4.87 10.55 -4.62
CA ARG A 621 -6.10 10.04 -4.00
C ARG A 621 -5.86 8.96 -2.94
N SER A 622 -4.66 8.36 -2.92
CA SER A 622 -4.21 7.47 -1.82
C SER A 622 -3.63 8.22 -0.61
N GLY A 623 -3.62 9.56 -0.65
CA GLY A 623 -3.07 10.38 0.41
C GLY A 623 -1.57 10.69 0.31
N LYS A 624 -0.85 10.12 -0.68
CA LYS A 624 0.58 10.36 -0.86
C LYS A 624 0.84 11.78 -1.36
N ILE A 625 1.71 12.52 -0.66
CA ILE A 625 2.11 13.88 -1.04
C ILE A 625 2.94 13.83 -2.33
N MET A 626 2.57 14.67 -3.28
CA MET A 626 3.25 14.80 -4.58
C MET A 626 4.39 15.82 -4.50
N ARG A 627 5.50 15.45 -3.82
CA ARG A 627 6.68 16.33 -3.63
C ARG A 627 7.26 16.85 -4.93
N ARG A 628 7.14 16.12 -6.02
CA ARG A 628 7.54 16.60 -7.36
C ARG A 628 6.86 17.92 -7.72
N ILE A 629 5.56 18.04 -7.47
CA ILE A 629 4.79 19.27 -7.72
C ILE A 629 5.26 20.39 -6.79
N LEU A 630 5.39 20.09 -5.49
CA LEU A 630 5.89 21.06 -4.50
C LEU A 630 7.28 21.58 -4.86
N ARG A 631 8.18 20.71 -5.33
CA ARG A 631 9.52 21.10 -5.77
C ARG A 631 9.45 22.04 -6.96
N LYS A 632 8.61 21.77 -7.97
CA LYS A 632 8.41 22.65 -9.12
C LYS A 632 7.86 24.03 -8.73
N ILE A 633 6.96 24.08 -7.77
CA ILE A 633 6.47 25.34 -7.21
C ILE A 633 7.60 26.07 -6.46
N ALA A 634 8.35 25.38 -5.60
CA ALA A 634 9.46 25.97 -4.84
C ALA A 634 10.56 26.54 -5.75
N THR A 635 10.85 25.88 -6.88
CA THR A 635 11.85 26.33 -7.88
C THR A 635 11.31 27.33 -8.90
N ASN A 636 10.03 27.69 -8.83
CA ASN A 636 9.35 28.58 -9.80
C ASN A 636 9.26 28.01 -11.23
N GLU A 637 9.20 26.70 -11.36
CA GLU A 637 9.06 26.00 -12.64
C GLU A 637 7.59 25.58 -12.88
N THR A 638 6.67 26.51 -12.65
CA THR A 638 5.22 26.25 -12.67
C THR A 638 4.68 25.83 -14.04
N ASP A 639 5.39 26.18 -15.11
CA ASP A 639 5.04 25.71 -16.47
C ASP A 639 5.39 24.23 -16.70
N GLN A 640 6.13 23.60 -15.79
CA GLN A 640 6.63 22.24 -15.91
C GLN A 640 6.07 21.29 -14.82
N ILE A 641 4.94 21.60 -14.24
CA ILE A 641 4.33 20.80 -13.16
C ILE A 641 4.05 19.34 -13.61
N GLY A 642 3.78 19.15 -14.89
CA GLY A 642 3.50 17.83 -15.48
C GLY A 642 2.13 17.30 -15.10
N ASP A 643 1.97 15.98 -15.14
CA ASP A 643 0.68 15.34 -14.92
C ASP A 643 0.16 15.54 -13.49
N THR A 644 -1.02 16.14 -13.35
CA THR A 644 -1.77 16.35 -12.11
C THR A 644 -3.00 15.45 -12.00
N SER A 645 -3.24 14.57 -12.95
CA SER A 645 -4.45 13.73 -13.06
C SER A 645 -4.61 12.75 -11.89
N THR A 646 -3.51 12.44 -11.21
CA THR A 646 -3.51 11.55 -10.03
C THR A 646 -3.83 12.27 -8.72
N LEU A 647 -3.94 13.59 -8.73
CA LEU A 647 -4.26 14.37 -7.55
C LEU A 647 -5.71 14.16 -7.11
N ALA A 648 -5.90 14.14 -5.80
CA ALA A 648 -7.23 14.10 -5.19
C ALA A 648 -8.01 15.38 -5.50
N ASP A 649 -7.31 16.51 -5.46
CA ASP A 649 -7.84 17.84 -5.79
C ASP A 649 -6.77 18.63 -6.57
N PRO A 650 -6.90 18.74 -7.89
CA PRO A 650 -5.95 19.51 -8.69
C PRO A 650 -5.93 21.02 -8.39
N SER A 651 -7.04 21.59 -7.85
CA SER A 651 -7.12 23.02 -7.53
C SER A 651 -6.16 23.47 -6.43
N VAL A 652 -5.66 22.52 -5.63
CA VAL A 652 -4.63 22.76 -4.61
C VAL A 652 -3.35 23.33 -5.24
N VAL A 653 -3.00 22.90 -6.45
CA VAL A 653 -1.81 23.37 -7.16
C VAL A 653 -1.90 24.85 -7.49
N ASP A 654 -3.05 25.27 -8.04
CA ASP A 654 -3.28 26.68 -8.39
C ASP A 654 -3.26 27.58 -7.14
N ASN A 655 -3.83 27.08 -6.04
CA ASN A 655 -3.79 27.78 -4.75
C ASN A 655 -2.34 27.95 -4.24
N LEU A 656 -1.52 26.92 -4.31
CA LEU A 656 -0.12 26.99 -3.88
C LEU A 656 0.72 27.91 -4.78
N ILE A 657 0.44 27.96 -6.07
CA ILE A 657 1.12 28.87 -7.00
C ILE A 657 0.75 30.33 -6.69
N SER A 658 -0.52 30.59 -6.44
CA SER A 658 -1.02 31.96 -6.17
C SER A 658 -0.60 32.51 -4.82
N ASN A 659 -0.28 31.65 -3.85
CA ASN A 659 0.12 32.02 -2.49
C ASN A 659 1.64 31.98 -2.26
N ARG A 660 2.44 31.81 -3.30
CA ARG A 660 3.89 31.69 -3.23
C ARG A 660 4.62 32.96 -2.80
#